data_c7d7ea58df9ff1fcb259a314b2ba3745
#
_entry.id   c7d7ea58df9ff1fcb259a314b2ba3745
#
_cell.length_a   1.000
_cell.length_b   1.000
_cell.length_c   1.000
_cell.angle_alpha   90.00
_cell.angle_beta   90.00
_cell.angle_gamma   90.00
#
_symmetry.space_group_name_H-M   'P 1'
#
loop_
_entity.id
_entity.type
_entity.pdbx_description
1 polymer ?
#
loop_
_entity_poly.entity_id
_entity_poly.type
_entity_poly.pdbx_seq_one_letter_code
_entity_poly.pdbx_strand_id
1 'polypeptide(L)'
;MSALTLPRRRTRAAAPKLAGDLLPVAAVGDDGLLVRSDGALVRYLSVTPPNPLVMDAGGCERMTRGLTDLLLRIRPGGSIQVHVQATPVHAAQLAARVNGETGAVIARARAAGRLEQADALERLAVLHERALLGHTHQQTALDVRFILAVPQLPAVPQTGDGAVAVSHVEHDRQVRESLNTIDQLQAALSALDMPATLLAGPAVLDLLWGRMSPASARERPELAPSLIGGMLPELHEPLGVGEAALHARQITELVCTDAIDLTSPGRVRIDRDLIHTLYVSRSPERTFYGWLLHAMQHPRAWSLSVHAHMLDRHQMRRAYQAKERRLEGLNTGRRDMGQRPDRDQERQEAELAALVDQDLATGAESICELSIYQTLTASGPDADSEELAADVSAASRDLGGVVDAGVSRGALIQPVLWASTLPLALDKAKRTFRTVTRNAADSLPLCSTRCGSTQGLLLGFADPGRTVELLNPFDRGHDNPLTVVFSKAGGGKTSTVINLLTQALPRGAQATVIDRSTGHYEFATQLIPGAAHLQPGGDAQDGGVCLNPWDTPDPSAVPRSKIAFLVRLHALLAGEHDLASDSYGLSPLERNLLAQAIRATYAAAARDGAVPRERLLADTLTDLAAHSDTDAEAAGVYRSLGHRIGEYTGDGTYGHLLDQETTIQAGDPPLLVFNTAKVPEDVSAAVVFIALEHTLRRVEERHARHLQRLAAGEEQAGPFDGSSIVVLEEIWKLLARPATRDWVTEQARRGRHLGLWLIGISQQRSDLLGPAGKALLDNATLTLLLKQGREEAKHISQALSLSEEEQEQITRLSTSKGRYAQAYLINGAVGRGQVAIPANPHVYWLSTSDPQHDLPLRHQALHTAGHHHATTEHEQSAACWQALDALADGGGEV
;
A
#
# COMPACT_ATOMS: atom_id res chain seq x y z
N MET A 1 33.61 55.46 -36.87
CA MET A 1 32.45 55.13 -37.71
C MET A 1 32.76 53.88 -38.49
N SER A 2 32.27 52.78 -38.07
CA SER A 2 32.15 51.57 -38.90
C SER A 2 31.07 50.68 -38.28
N ALA A 3 30.01 50.56 -38.95
CA ALA A 3 28.80 49.78 -38.53
C ALA A 3 29.09 48.26 -38.64
N LEU A 4 29.00 47.57 -37.56
CA LEU A 4 28.94 46.11 -37.55
C LEU A 4 27.54 45.66 -37.95
N THR A 5 27.38 45.22 -39.18
CA THR A 5 26.19 44.52 -39.66
C THR A 5 26.23 43.08 -39.18
N LEU A 6 25.39 42.74 -38.21
CA LEU A 6 25.10 41.38 -37.81
C LEU A 6 24.21 40.72 -38.89
N PRO A 7 24.49 39.46 -39.32
CA PRO A 7 23.66 38.76 -40.25
C PRO A 7 22.37 38.34 -39.52
N ARG A 8 21.25 38.91 -40.00
CA ARG A 8 19.91 38.40 -39.63
C ARG A 8 19.69 37.04 -40.31
N ARG A 9 19.98 35.97 -39.61
CA ARG A 9 19.36 34.68 -39.92
C ARG A 9 17.90 34.72 -39.42
N ARG A 10 16.97 35.04 -40.29
CA ARG A 10 15.56 34.69 -40.18
C ARG A 10 15.49 33.18 -40.33
N THR A 11 15.49 32.43 -39.25
CA THR A 11 14.89 31.10 -39.27
C THR A 11 13.40 31.32 -39.30
N ARG A 12 12.79 31.12 -40.50
CA ARG A 12 11.37 30.85 -40.59
C ARG A 12 11.09 29.67 -39.66
N ALA A 13 10.25 29.87 -38.65
CA ALA A 13 9.62 28.77 -37.95
C ALA A 13 8.90 27.94 -39.02
N ALA A 14 9.37 26.75 -39.29
CA ALA A 14 8.67 25.82 -40.15
C ALA A 14 7.29 25.55 -39.50
N ALA A 15 6.25 25.52 -40.32
CA ALA A 15 4.93 25.11 -39.87
C ALA A 15 5.00 23.77 -39.16
N PRO A 16 4.16 23.54 -38.14
CA PRO A 16 4.15 22.26 -37.41
C PRO A 16 3.89 21.15 -38.41
N LYS A 17 4.87 20.29 -38.55
CA LYS A 17 4.80 19.10 -39.36
C LYS A 17 4.04 18.04 -38.54
N LEU A 18 3.48 17.04 -39.23
CA LEU A 18 2.70 15.93 -38.68
C LEU A 18 3.18 15.45 -37.28
N ALA A 19 2.30 14.87 -36.47
CA ALA A 19 2.57 14.34 -35.16
C ALA A 19 3.82 13.42 -35.06
N GLY A 20 4.18 12.75 -36.15
CA GLY A 20 5.38 11.95 -36.30
C GLY A 20 6.71 12.71 -36.12
N ASP A 21 6.75 14.03 -36.41
CA ASP A 21 7.95 14.86 -36.21
C ASP A 21 8.18 15.19 -34.72
N LEU A 22 7.11 15.06 -33.91
CA LEU A 22 7.16 15.27 -32.46
C LEU A 22 7.64 14.03 -31.73
N LEU A 23 7.28 12.85 -32.22
CA LEU A 23 7.58 11.55 -31.62
C LEU A 23 8.65 10.85 -32.48
N PRO A 24 9.94 11.09 -32.24
CA PRO A 24 11.03 10.48 -32.98
C PRO A 24 11.24 9.01 -32.59
N VAL A 25 10.21 8.19 -32.77
CA VAL A 25 10.21 6.75 -32.47
C VAL A 25 10.13 5.99 -33.78
N ALA A 26 11.07 5.10 -34.03
CA ALA A 26 11.11 4.23 -35.20
C ALA A 26 10.38 2.90 -34.96
N ALA A 27 10.53 2.31 -33.77
CA ALA A 27 9.84 1.08 -33.39
C ALA A 27 9.77 0.91 -31.86
N VAL A 28 8.84 0.07 -31.39
CA VAL A 28 8.80 -0.46 -30.03
C VAL A 28 8.70 -1.98 -30.14
N GLY A 29 9.61 -2.70 -29.48
CA GLY A 29 9.62 -4.16 -29.42
C GLY A 29 8.71 -4.70 -28.33
N ASP A 30 8.34 -5.95 -28.44
CA ASP A 30 7.53 -6.65 -27.43
C ASP A 30 8.24 -6.69 -26.06
N ASP A 31 9.57 -6.80 -26.06
CA ASP A 31 10.43 -6.76 -24.87
C ASP A 31 10.61 -5.36 -24.25
N GLY A 32 9.90 -4.35 -24.76
CA GLY A 32 9.95 -2.97 -24.28
C GLY A 32 11.14 -2.14 -24.81
N LEU A 33 11.90 -2.68 -25.75
CA LEU A 33 12.96 -1.93 -26.40
C LEU A 33 12.34 -0.88 -27.35
N LEU A 34 12.62 0.40 -27.11
CA LEU A 34 12.25 1.48 -28.00
C LEU A 34 13.43 1.88 -28.87
N VAL A 35 13.24 1.92 -30.19
CA VAL A 35 14.20 2.43 -31.17
C VAL A 35 13.81 3.85 -31.54
N ARG A 36 14.68 4.82 -31.29
CA ARG A 36 14.50 6.21 -31.72
C ARG A 36 14.93 6.38 -33.17
N SER A 37 14.39 7.44 -33.84
CA SER A 37 14.71 7.76 -35.23
C SER A 37 16.21 8.14 -35.45
N ASP A 38 16.95 8.51 -34.37
CA ASP A 38 18.38 8.76 -34.41
C ASP A 38 19.24 7.51 -34.16
N GLY A 39 18.63 6.33 -34.13
CA GLY A 39 19.28 5.04 -33.90
C GLY A 39 19.63 4.72 -32.44
N ALA A 40 19.22 5.55 -31.48
CA ALA A 40 19.35 5.24 -30.08
C ALA A 40 18.33 4.18 -29.64
N LEU A 41 18.80 3.21 -28.85
CA LEU A 41 17.94 2.21 -28.19
C LEU A 41 17.61 2.71 -26.79
N VAL A 42 16.33 2.68 -26.38
CA VAL A 42 15.90 3.11 -25.05
C VAL A 42 15.20 1.97 -24.33
N ARG A 43 15.62 1.67 -23.12
CA ARG A 43 14.95 0.74 -22.20
C ARG A 43 14.42 1.49 -20.99
N TYR A 44 13.37 0.92 -20.38
CA TYR A 44 12.62 1.57 -19.30
C TYR A 44 12.54 0.70 -18.07
N LEU A 45 12.89 1.27 -16.92
CA LEU A 45 12.65 0.67 -15.62
C LEU A 45 11.53 1.43 -14.91
N SER A 46 10.52 0.70 -14.45
CA SER A 46 9.57 1.21 -13.46
C SER A 46 10.18 1.04 -12.08
N VAL A 47 10.30 2.14 -11.34
CA VAL A 47 10.98 2.18 -10.04
C VAL A 47 9.97 2.48 -8.94
N THR A 48 10.12 1.82 -7.79
CA THR A 48 9.35 2.14 -6.58
C THR A 48 10.28 2.80 -5.56
N PRO A 49 10.32 4.12 -5.48
CA PRO A 49 11.22 4.83 -4.58
C PRO A 49 10.67 4.91 -3.15
N PRO A 50 11.55 5.01 -2.13
CA PRO A 50 11.15 5.14 -0.74
C PRO A 50 10.69 6.56 -0.39
N ASN A 51 10.13 6.69 0.82
CA ASN A 51 9.63 7.95 1.34
C ASN A 51 10.74 8.70 2.12
N PRO A 52 11.22 9.86 1.64
CA PRO A 52 12.26 10.62 2.33
C PRO A 52 11.76 11.28 3.63
N LEU A 53 10.44 11.48 3.79
CA LEU A 53 9.87 12.13 4.98
C LEU A 53 9.93 11.26 6.24
N VAL A 54 10.29 9.99 6.10
CA VAL A 54 10.42 9.04 7.21
C VAL A 54 11.88 8.65 7.48
N MET A 55 12.81 9.23 6.73
CA MET A 55 14.24 8.94 6.85
C MET A 55 14.94 9.94 7.78
N ASP A 56 15.85 9.44 8.58
CA ASP A 56 16.80 10.28 9.30
C ASP A 56 17.88 10.87 8.36
N ALA A 57 18.64 11.82 8.86
CA ALA A 57 19.73 12.44 8.09
C ALA A 57 20.73 11.41 7.55
N GLY A 58 21.03 10.35 8.31
CA GLY A 58 21.90 9.24 7.90
C GLY A 58 21.29 8.42 6.76
N GLY A 59 19.98 8.19 6.78
CA GLY A 59 19.22 7.55 5.72
C GLY A 59 19.27 8.35 4.42
N CYS A 60 18.95 9.63 4.48
CA CYS A 60 19.05 10.54 3.33
C CYS A 60 20.46 10.57 2.74
N GLU A 61 21.49 10.63 3.58
CA GLU A 61 22.89 10.60 3.11
C GLU A 61 23.27 9.27 2.45
N ARG A 62 22.77 8.12 2.95
CA ARG A 62 22.95 6.82 2.28
C ARG A 62 22.29 6.80 0.91
N MET A 63 21.10 7.38 0.76
CA MET A 63 20.40 7.49 -0.52
C MET A 63 21.17 8.36 -1.50
N THR A 64 21.61 9.55 -1.09
CA THR A 64 22.46 10.44 -1.90
C THR A 64 23.70 9.72 -2.41
N ARG A 65 24.39 9.01 -1.52
CA ARG A 65 25.62 8.28 -1.84
C ARG A 65 25.37 7.13 -2.82
N GLY A 66 24.33 6.33 -2.57
CA GLY A 66 23.98 5.22 -3.47
C GLY A 66 23.50 5.68 -4.85
N LEU A 67 22.74 6.78 -4.94
CA LEU A 67 22.34 7.38 -6.22
C LEU A 67 23.54 8.04 -6.93
N THR A 68 24.53 8.57 -6.19
CA THR A 68 25.81 9.02 -6.75
C THR A 68 26.55 7.85 -7.40
N ASP A 69 26.67 6.73 -6.69
CA ASP A 69 27.28 5.51 -7.22
C ASP A 69 26.54 4.98 -8.46
N LEU A 70 25.20 5.09 -8.49
CA LEU A 70 24.40 4.73 -9.66
C LEU A 70 24.75 5.62 -10.86
N LEU A 71 24.84 6.94 -10.69
CA LEU A 71 25.22 7.86 -11.75
C LEU A 71 26.65 7.60 -12.25
N LEU A 72 27.60 7.29 -11.38
CA LEU A 72 28.98 6.98 -11.72
C LEU A 72 29.15 5.69 -12.55
N ARG A 73 28.16 4.78 -12.53
CA ARG A 73 28.13 3.59 -13.40
C ARG A 73 27.76 3.91 -14.84
N ILE A 74 27.14 5.07 -15.08
CA ILE A 74 26.84 5.54 -16.43
C ILE A 74 28.16 5.96 -17.09
N ARG A 75 28.45 5.41 -18.28
CA ARG A 75 29.66 5.74 -19.00
C ARG A 75 29.77 7.25 -19.33
N PRO A 76 30.96 7.80 -19.44
CA PRO A 76 31.15 9.16 -19.92
C PRO A 76 30.49 9.37 -21.29
N GLY A 77 29.77 10.47 -21.46
CA GLY A 77 28.95 10.76 -22.63
C GLY A 77 27.57 10.05 -22.64
N GLY A 78 27.30 9.16 -21.67
CA GLY A 78 25.99 8.57 -21.47
C GLY A 78 25.02 9.50 -20.75
N SER A 79 23.76 9.20 -20.83
CA SER A 79 22.68 9.96 -20.16
C SER A 79 21.60 9.03 -19.63
N ILE A 80 20.83 9.55 -18.69
CA ILE A 80 19.57 8.94 -18.24
C ILE A 80 18.51 10.03 -18.17
N GLN A 81 17.24 9.60 -18.23
CA GLN A 81 16.11 10.46 -17.90
C GLN A 81 15.31 9.78 -16.79
N VAL A 82 15.13 10.46 -15.68
CA VAL A 82 14.12 10.10 -14.69
C VAL A 82 12.86 10.88 -15.01
N HIS A 83 11.81 10.17 -15.36
CA HIS A 83 10.48 10.74 -15.68
C HIS A 83 9.48 10.29 -14.62
N VAL A 84 8.89 11.25 -13.92
CA VAL A 84 7.81 11.01 -12.97
C VAL A 84 6.54 11.61 -13.54
N GLN A 85 5.48 10.83 -13.57
CA GLN A 85 4.19 11.25 -14.12
C GLN A 85 3.10 11.01 -13.09
N ALA A 86 2.34 12.04 -12.77
CA ALA A 86 1.14 11.99 -11.95
C ALA A 86 -0.09 12.25 -12.82
N THR A 87 -0.94 11.26 -12.93
CA THR A 87 -2.19 11.34 -13.68
C THR A 87 -3.38 11.14 -12.75
N PRO A 88 -4.55 11.77 -13.01
CA PRO A 88 -5.77 11.49 -12.27
C PRO A 88 -6.09 10.00 -12.32
N VAL A 89 -6.45 9.44 -11.16
CA VAL A 89 -6.84 8.03 -11.08
C VAL A 89 -8.14 7.81 -11.85
N HIS A 90 -8.16 6.74 -12.63
CA HIS A 90 -9.39 6.27 -13.27
C HIS A 90 -10.27 5.52 -12.25
N ALA A 91 -11.09 6.27 -11.53
CA ALA A 91 -11.99 5.71 -10.53
C ALA A 91 -12.90 4.63 -11.11
N ALA A 92 -13.43 4.84 -12.33
CA ALA A 92 -14.25 3.85 -13.01
C ALA A 92 -13.49 2.56 -13.36
N GLN A 93 -12.21 2.65 -13.72
CA GLN A 93 -11.38 1.46 -13.98
C GLN A 93 -11.06 0.71 -12.68
N LEU A 94 -10.71 1.45 -11.61
CA LEU A 94 -10.49 0.84 -10.30
C LEU A 94 -11.77 0.18 -9.79
N ALA A 95 -12.91 0.85 -9.95
CA ALA A 95 -14.23 0.30 -9.63
C ALA A 95 -14.56 -0.94 -10.49
N ALA A 96 -14.31 -0.91 -11.78
CA ALA A 96 -14.55 -2.04 -12.68
C ALA A 96 -13.69 -3.27 -12.31
N ARG A 97 -12.43 -3.05 -11.90
CA ARG A 97 -11.57 -4.14 -11.41
C ARG A 97 -12.11 -4.74 -10.10
N VAL A 98 -12.51 -3.90 -9.16
CA VAL A 98 -13.16 -4.34 -7.92
C VAL A 98 -14.44 -5.10 -8.21
N ASN A 99 -15.27 -4.62 -9.14
CA ASN A 99 -16.51 -5.26 -9.54
C ASN A 99 -16.27 -6.60 -10.26
N GLY A 100 -15.17 -6.74 -11.02
CA GLY A 100 -14.80 -8.02 -11.61
C GLY A 100 -14.53 -9.09 -10.54
N GLU A 101 -13.79 -8.74 -9.48
CA GLU A 101 -13.55 -9.62 -8.34
C GLU A 101 -14.86 -9.98 -7.61
N THR A 102 -15.71 -9.01 -7.35
CA THR A 102 -16.99 -9.20 -6.63
C THR A 102 -18.02 -9.95 -7.46
N GLY A 103 -18.10 -9.71 -8.76
CA GLY A 103 -19.05 -10.35 -9.67
C GLY A 103 -18.95 -11.88 -9.66
N ALA A 104 -17.74 -12.43 -9.69
CA ALA A 104 -17.51 -13.87 -9.63
C ALA A 104 -17.98 -14.47 -8.28
N VAL A 105 -17.75 -13.78 -7.18
CA VAL A 105 -18.17 -14.21 -5.83
C VAL A 105 -19.69 -14.20 -5.71
N ILE A 106 -20.33 -13.12 -6.16
CA ILE A 106 -21.79 -12.96 -6.14
C ILE A 106 -22.47 -14.03 -7.01
N ALA A 107 -21.93 -14.29 -8.20
CA ALA A 107 -22.44 -15.33 -9.09
C ALA A 107 -22.39 -16.72 -8.43
N ARG A 108 -21.31 -17.05 -7.72
CA ARG A 108 -21.19 -18.30 -6.96
C ARG A 108 -22.19 -18.39 -5.81
N ALA A 109 -22.42 -17.29 -5.08
CA ALA A 109 -23.42 -17.26 -4.02
C ALA A 109 -24.84 -17.49 -4.57
N ARG A 110 -25.18 -16.88 -5.70
CA ARG A 110 -26.45 -17.08 -6.40
C ARG A 110 -26.58 -18.53 -6.90
N ALA A 111 -25.56 -19.10 -7.50
CA ALA A 111 -25.56 -20.50 -7.95
C ALA A 111 -25.71 -21.50 -6.79
N ALA A 112 -25.24 -21.14 -5.59
CA ALA A 112 -25.45 -21.94 -4.37
C ALA A 112 -26.81 -21.70 -3.70
N GLY A 113 -27.72 -20.96 -4.33
CA GLY A 113 -29.08 -20.67 -3.82
C GLY A 113 -29.11 -19.61 -2.71
N ARG A 114 -28.00 -18.92 -2.41
CA ARG A 114 -27.91 -17.89 -1.37
C ARG A 114 -28.22 -16.50 -1.93
N LEU A 115 -29.44 -16.31 -2.44
CA LEU A 115 -29.84 -15.12 -3.20
C LEU A 115 -29.77 -13.85 -2.36
N GLU A 116 -30.36 -13.88 -1.17
CA GLU A 116 -30.44 -12.73 -0.26
C GLU A 116 -29.04 -12.28 0.20
N GLN A 117 -28.16 -13.23 0.51
CA GLN A 117 -26.78 -12.94 0.84
C GLN A 117 -26.04 -12.32 -0.35
N ALA A 118 -26.24 -12.83 -1.56
CA ALA A 118 -25.64 -12.29 -2.77
C ALA A 118 -26.08 -10.85 -3.02
N ASP A 119 -27.34 -10.53 -2.83
CA ASP A 119 -27.87 -9.17 -3.01
C ASP A 119 -27.32 -8.20 -1.95
N ALA A 120 -27.16 -8.63 -0.70
CA ALA A 120 -26.51 -7.82 0.34
C ALA A 120 -25.02 -7.54 0.02
N LEU A 121 -24.28 -8.55 -0.45
CA LEU A 121 -22.88 -8.38 -0.86
C LEU A 121 -22.75 -7.45 -2.07
N GLU A 122 -23.68 -7.51 -3.03
CA GLU A 122 -23.71 -6.60 -4.18
C GLU A 122 -23.96 -5.15 -3.73
N ARG A 123 -24.89 -4.93 -2.79
CA ARG A 123 -25.12 -3.59 -2.20
C ARG A 123 -23.88 -3.05 -1.50
N LEU A 124 -23.15 -3.86 -0.74
CA LEU A 124 -21.88 -3.47 -0.13
C LEU A 124 -20.84 -3.06 -1.18
N ALA A 125 -20.72 -3.81 -2.28
CA ALA A 125 -19.81 -3.47 -3.37
C ALA A 125 -20.15 -2.12 -4.01
N VAL A 126 -21.43 -1.90 -4.34
CA VAL A 126 -21.93 -0.63 -4.91
C VAL A 126 -21.73 0.55 -3.97
N LEU A 127 -21.90 0.35 -2.67
CA LEU A 127 -21.66 1.37 -1.65
C LEU A 127 -20.20 1.86 -1.67
N HIS A 128 -19.25 0.93 -1.72
CA HIS A 128 -17.83 1.27 -1.78
C HIS A 128 -17.42 1.87 -3.12
N GLU A 129 -18.01 1.42 -4.22
CA GLU A 129 -17.80 2.03 -5.53
C GLU A 129 -18.27 3.49 -5.55
N ARG A 130 -19.48 3.77 -5.06
CA ARG A 130 -20.00 5.15 -4.98
C ARG A 130 -19.12 6.05 -4.10
N ALA A 131 -18.65 5.55 -2.95
CA ALA A 131 -17.75 6.30 -2.10
C ALA A 131 -16.42 6.59 -2.80
N LEU A 132 -15.84 5.62 -3.47
CA LEU A 132 -14.62 5.79 -4.26
C LEU A 132 -14.80 6.86 -5.35
N LEU A 133 -15.86 6.75 -6.14
CA LEU A 133 -16.18 7.73 -7.19
C LEU A 133 -16.40 9.13 -6.60
N GLY A 134 -17.13 9.24 -5.49
CA GLY A 134 -17.35 10.51 -4.79
C GLY A 134 -16.06 11.16 -4.31
N HIS A 135 -15.17 10.39 -3.69
CA HIS A 135 -13.89 10.90 -3.19
C HIS A 135 -12.94 11.30 -4.31
N THR A 136 -12.89 10.56 -5.40
CA THR A 136 -12.03 10.90 -6.55
C THR A 136 -12.54 12.13 -7.31
N HIS A 137 -13.83 12.42 -7.28
CA HIS A 137 -14.39 13.66 -7.81
C HIS A 137 -14.12 14.89 -6.91
N GLN A 138 -14.22 14.71 -5.59
CA GLN A 138 -14.01 15.79 -4.63
C GLN A 138 -12.53 16.13 -4.42
N GLN A 139 -11.66 15.12 -4.44
CA GLN A 139 -10.22 15.24 -4.28
C GLN A 139 -9.55 14.49 -5.43
N THR A 140 -8.91 15.21 -6.35
CA THR A 140 -8.19 14.57 -7.46
C THR A 140 -7.15 13.59 -6.92
N ALA A 141 -7.49 12.31 -6.93
CA ALA A 141 -6.55 11.26 -6.60
C ALA A 141 -5.58 11.07 -7.77
N LEU A 142 -4.31 10.83 -7.48
CA LEU A 142 -3.27 10.73 -8.48
C LEU A 142 -2.65 9.31 -8.49
N ASP A 143 -2.41 8.78 -9.68
CA ASP A 143 -1.51 7.65 -9.92
C ASP A 143 -0.15 8.22 -10.31
N VAL A 144 0.88 7.92 -9.51
CA VAL A 144 2.24 8.42 -9.72
C VAL A 144 3.14 7.28 -10.16
N ARG A 145 3.74 7.43 -11.34
CA ARG A 145 4.65 6.44 -11.91
C ARG A 145 6.06 7.02 -12.03
N PHE A 146 7.05 6.25 -11.61
CA PHE A 146 8.46 6.60 -11.67
C PHE A 146 9.14 5.75 -12.73
N ILE A 147 9.65 6.39 -13.77
CA ILE A 147 10.24 5.74 -14.93
C ILE A 147 11.68 6.22 -15.10
N LEU A 148 12.62 5.28 -15.16
CA LEU A 148 13.99 5.53 -15.54
C LEU A 148 14.18 5.08 -16.99
N ALA A 149 14.37 6.04 -17.91
CA ALA A 149 14.66 5.79 -19.32
C ALA A 149 16.17 5.86 -19.56
N VAL A 150 16.71 4.76 -20.10
CA VAL A 150 18.16 4.56 -20.28
C VAL A 150 18.46 4.42 -21.76
N PRO A 151 19.01 5.46 -22.41
CA PRO A 151 19.35 5.41 -23.83
C PRO A 151 20.74 4.79 -24.04
N GLN A 152 20.83 3.92 -25.02
CA GLN A 152 22.08 3.44 -25.59
C GLN A 152 22.28 4.09 -26.97
N LEU A 153 23.22 5.03 -27.04
CA LEU A 153 23.51 5.76 -28.27
C LEU A 153 24.35 4.90 -29.23
N PRO A 154 24.17 5.05 -30.57
CA PRO A 154 25.07 4.42 -31.54
C PRO A 154 26.48 5.00 -31.45
N ALA A 155 27.51 4.19 -31.78
CA ALA A 155 28.89 4.60 -31.69
C ALA A 155 29.25 5.75 -32.68
N VAL A 156 28.54 5.80 -33.80
CA VAL A 156 28.68 6.86 -34.81
C VAL A 156 27.37 7.61 -34.93
N PRO A 157 27.26 8.86 -34.47
CA PRO A 157 26.08 9.69 -34.66
C PRO A 157 25.86 9.91 -36.15
N GLN A 158 24.74 9.51 -36.67
CA GLN A 158 24.42 9.80 -38.07
C GLN A 158 23.78 11.20 -38.17
N THR A 159 24.43 12.07 -38.98
CA THR A 159 23.91 13.39 -39.30
C THR A 159 23.27 13.30 -40.68
N GLY A 160 21.94 13.33 -40.78
CA GLY A 160 21.24 13.37 -42.03
C GLY A 160 19.71 13.21 -41.84
N ASP A 161 18.95 13.78 -42.76
CA ASP A 161 17.48 13.77 -42.80
C ASP A 161 16.87 12.37 -43.13
N GLY A 162 17.56 11.29 -42.88
CA GLY A 162 17.12 9.93 -43.19
C GLY A 162 17.21 8.96 -42.01
N ALA A 163 16.33 7.96 -42.01
CA ALA A 163 16.34 6.86 -41.06
C ALA A 163 17.73 6.22 -41.01
N VAL A 164 18.22 6.05 -39.76
CA VAL A 164 19.56 5.55 -39.48
C VAL A 164 19.62 4.06 -39.76
N ALA A 165 20.33 3.63 -40.78
CA ALA A 165 20.68 2.24 -41.01
C ALA A 165 21.85 1.87 -40.06
N VAL A 166 21.55 1.22 -38.94
CA VAL A 166 22.54 0.63 -38.04
C VAL A 166 22.94 -0.73 -38.58
N SER A 167 24.24 -1.07 -38.57
CA SER A 167 24.65 -2.42 -38.97
C SER A 167 24.20 -3.48 -37.94
N HIS A 168 23.98 -4.72 -38.37
CA HIS A 168 23.63 -5.82 -37.46
C HIS A 168 24.61 -5.95 -36.29
N VAL A 169 25.91 -5.86 -36.56
CA VAL A 169 26.96 -5.94 -35.52
C VAL A 169 26.85 -4.81 -34.50
N GLU A 170 26.56 -3.60 -34.93
CA GLU A 170 26.37 -2.46 -34.06
C GLU A 170 25.06 -2.55 -33.27
N HIS A 171 23.99 -2.99 -33.90
CA HIS A 171 22.71 -3.21 -33.22
C HIS A 171 22.83 -4.26 -32.12
N ASP A 172 23.42 -5.43 -32.40
CA ASP A 172 23.68 -6.50 -31.44
C ASP A 172 24.55 -6.00 -30.29
N ARG A 173 25.56 -5.17 -30.58
CA ARG A 173 26.39 -4.55 -29.57
C ARG A 173 25.57 -3.64 -28.67
N GLN A 174 24.76 -2.76 -29.25
CA GLN A 174 23.90 -1.82 -28.50
C GLN A 174 22.89 -2.57 -27.64
N VAL A 175 22.24 -3.60 -28.14
CA VAL A 175 21.26 -4.42 -27.40
C VAL A 175 21.94 -5.08 -26.18
N ARG A 176 23.10 -5.73 -26.36
CA ARG A 176 23.84 -6.34 -25.25
C ARG A 176 24.31 -5.32 -24.22
N GLU A 177 24.85 -4.19 -24.66
CA GLU A 177 25.26 -3.11 -23.75
C GLU A 177 24.07 -2.52 -22.99
N SER A 178 22.90 -2.36 -23.64
CA SER A 178 21.70 -1.85 -23.00
C SER A 178 21.22 -2.79 -21.88
N LEU A 179 21.19 -4.11 -22.13
CA LEU A 179 20.81 -5.12 -21.14
C LEU A 179 21.78 -5.12 -19.95
N ASN A 180 23.09 -5.15 -20.22
CA ASN A 180 24.08 -5.10 -19.15
C ASN A 180 23.97 -3.84 -18.29
N THR A 181 23.66 -2.69 -18.92
CA THR A 181 23.45 -1.44 -18.19
C THR A 181 22.18 -1.53 -17.33
N ILE A 182 21.09 -2.08 -17.84
CA ILE A 182 19.84 -2.28 -17.09
C ILE A 182 20.08 -3.17 -15.88
N ASP A 183 20.75 -4.32 -16.05
CA ASP A 183 21.04 -5.25 -14.94
C ASP A 183 21.87 -4.58 -13.84
N GLN A 184 22.87 -3.78 -14.22
CA GLN A 184 23.68 -3.01 -13.26
C GLN A 184 22.88 -1.96 -12.51
N LEU A 185 21.97 -1.26 -13.21
CA LEU A 185 21.10 -0.25 -12.60
C LEU A 185 20.06 -0.88 -11.69
N GLN A 186 19.46 -2.00 -12.09
CA GLN A 186 18.52 -2.75 -11.24
C GLN A 186 19.19 -3.25 -9.95
N ALA A 187 20.40 -3.80 -10.06
CA ALA A 187 21.17 -4.23 -8.89
C ALA A 187 21.51 -3.04 -7.96
N ALA A 188 21.88 -1.89 -8.53
CA ALA A 188 22.16 -0.68 -7.75
C ALA A 188 20.92 -0.13 -7.05
N LEU A 189 19.76 -0.10 -7.74
CA LEU A 189 18.49 0.35 -7.18
C LEU A 189 18.01 -0.62 -6.09
N SER A 190 18.13 -1.92 -6.30
CA SER A 190 17.76 -2.93 -5.29
C SER A 190 18.60 -2.81 -4.01
N ALA A 191 19.88 -2.46 -4.13
CA ALA A 191 20.75 -2.20 -2.96
C ALA A 191 20.33 -0.95 -2.15
N LEU A 192 19.49 -0.11 -2.71
CA LEU A 192 18.90 1.08 -2.09
C LEU A 192 17.45 0.88 -1.66
N ASP A 193 16.98 -0.35 -1.58
CA ASP A 193 15.57 -0.68 -1.32
C ASP A 193 14.59 -0.01 -2.31
N MET A 194 15.03 0.16 -3.56
CA MET A 194 14.22 0.67 -4.66
C MET A 194 13.95 -0.46 -5.68
N PRO A 195 12.89 -1.26 -5.53
CA PRO A 195 12.55 -2.27 -6.53
C PRO A 195 12.36 -1.64 -7.90
N ALA A 196 12.97 -2.25 -8.91
CA ALA A 196 12.90 -1.77 -10.28
C ALA A 196 12.57 -2.93 -11.24
N THR A 197 11.58 -2.74 -12.11
CA THR A 197 11.13 -3.73 -13.10
C THR A 197 11.26 -3.20 -14.52
N LEU A 198 11.73 -4.04 -15.44
CA LEU A 198 11.80 -3.70 -16.85
C LEU A 198 10.38 -3.64 -17.43
N LEU A 199 10.07 -2.58 -18.19
CA LEU A 199 8.78 -2.44 -18.87
C LEU A 199 8.76 -3.25 -20.17
N ALA A 200 7.66 -3.97 -20.39
CA ALA A 200 7.35 -4.61 -21.68
C ALA A 200 6.78 -3.59 -22.70
N GLY A 201 6.77 -3.97 -23.97
CA GLY A 201 6.34 -3.11 -25.07
C GLY A 201 4.96 -2.46 -24.90
N PRO A 202 3.91 -3.21 -24.49
CA PRO A 202 2.61 -2.60 -24.21
C PRO A 202 2.66 -1.48 -23.18
N ALA A 203 3.41 -1.66 -22.10
CA ALA A 203 3.56 -0.65 -21.04
C ALA A 203 4.33 0.59 -21.51
N VAL A 204 5.28 0.43 -22.43
CA VAL A 204 5.99 1.56 -23.08
C VAL A 204 5.03 2.33 -23.98
N LEU A 205 4.16 1.65 -24.74
CA LEU A 205 3.15 2.31 -25.57
C LEU A 205 2.12 3.07 -24.70
N ASP A 206 1.67 2.49 -23.59
CA ASP A 206 0.76 3.16 -22.66
C ASP A 206 1.39 4.42 -22.05
N LEU A 207 2.68 4.36 -21.72
CA LEU A 207 3.44 5.51 -21.24
C LEU A 207 3.49 6.64 -22.29
N LEU A 208 3.74 6.32 -23.56
CA LEU A 208 3.75 7.29 -24.65
C LEU A 208 2.35 7.83 -24.92
N TRP A 209 1.35 6.97 -24.94
CA TRP A 209 -0.04 7.36 -25.17
C TRP A 209 -0.55 8.32 -24.10
N GLY A 210 -0.31 8.04 -22.84
CA GLY A 210 -0.68 8.95 -21.75
C GLY A 210 -0.05 10.34 -21.85
N ARG A 211 1.06 10.48 -22.57
CA ARG A 211 1.74 11.76 -22.80
C ARG A 211 1.30 12.46 -24.07
N MET A 212 1.04 11.70 -25.15
CA MET A 212 0.69 12.24 -26.45
C MET A 212 -0.83 12.46 -26.59
N SER A 213 -1.63 11.70 -25.87
CA SER A 213 -3.10 11.73 -25.94
C SER A 213 -3.72 11.68 -24.53
N PRO A 214 -3.49 12.67 -23.67
CA PRO A 214 -3.93 12.66 -22.30
C PRO A 214 -5.45 12.67 -22.12
N ALA A 215 -6.21 13.24 -23.07
CA ALA A 215 -7.67 13.24 -23.02
C ALA A 215 -8.22 11.84 -23.31
N SER A 216 -7.76 11.19 -24.37
CA SER A 216 -8.11 9.81 -24.71
C SER A 216 -7.65 8.81 -23.64
N ALA A 217 -6.47 9.01 -23.06
CA ALA A 217 -5.94 8.17 -21.99
C ALA A 217 -6.76 8.28 -20.68
N ARG A 218 -7.42 9.40 -20.42
CA ARG A 218 -8.36 9.51 -19.31
C ARG A 218 -9.65 8.70 -19.51
N GLU A 219 -10.08 8.52 -20.74
CA GLU A 219 -11.26 7.70 -21.07
C GLU A 219 -10.90 6.21 -21.11
N ARG A 220 -9.71 5.89 -21.60
CA ARG A 220 -9.19 4.52 -21.75
C ARG A 220 -7.72 4.49 -21.31
N PRO A 221 -7.42 4.28 -20.05
CA PRO A 221 -6.07 4.41 -19.48
C PRO A 221 -5.07 3.38 -20.01
N GLU A 222 -5.53 2.29 -20.58
CA GLU A 222 -4.70 1.27 -21.22
C GLU A 222 -5.13 1.08 -22.67
N LEU A 223 -4.15 0.96 -23.54
CA LEU A 223 -4.41 0.54 -24.92
C LEU A 223 -4.96 -0.88 -24.94
N ALA A 224 -6.07 -1.11 -25.62
CA ALA A 224 -6.68 -2.43 -25.67
C ALA A 224 -5.68 -3.46 -26.21
N PRO A 225 -5.46 -4.61 -25.53
CA PRO A 225 -4.53 -5.64 -25.99
C PRO A 225 -4.76 -6.09 -27.43
N SER A 226 -6.03 -6.06 -27.89
CA SER A 226 -6.40 -6.37 -29.28
C SER A 226 -5.89 -5.36 -30.31
N LEU A 227 -5.60 -4.11 -29.89
CA LEU A 227 -5.00 -3.09 -30.77
C LEU A 227 -3.48 -3.24 -30.85
N ILE A 228 -2.86 -3.80 -29.83
CA ILE A 228 -1.41 -3.98 -29.72
C ILE A 228 -0.99 -5.36 -30.25
N GLY A 229 -1.85 -6.36 -30.11
CA GLY A 229 -1.56 -7.75 -30.48
C GLY A 229 -1.15 -7.91 -31.94
N GLY A 230 0.06 -8.42 -32.17
CA GLY A 230 0.65 -8.62 -33.48
C GLY A 230 1.27 -7.38 -34.15
N MET A 231 1.27 -6.22 -33.47
CA MET A 231 1.90 -4.98 -33.98
C MET A 231 3.35 -4.78 -33.48
N LEU A 232 3.71 -5.44 -32.38
CA LEU A 232 5.04 -5.26 -31.79
C LEU A 232 6.00 -6.26 -32.42
N PRO A 233 7.08 -5.79 -33.09
CA PRO A 233 8.09 -6.68 -33.64
C PRO A 233 9.04 -7.21 -32.57
N GLU A 234 9.63 -8.37 -32.84
CA GLU A 234 10.85 -8.78 -32.15
C GLU A 234 12.03 -8.01 -32.76
N LEU A 235 12.66 -7.15 -31.94
CA LEU A 235 13.75 -6.29 -32.38
C LEU A 235 15.14 -6.94 -32.16
N HIS A 236 15.26 -8.22 -32.48
CA HIS A 236 16.56 -8.93 -32.45
C HIS A 236 17.48 -8.50 -33.60
N GLU A 237 16.92 -7.98 -34.69
CA GLU A 237 17.65 -7.49 -35.84
C GLU A 237 17.28 -6.02 -36.13
N PRO A 238 18.20 -5.24 -36.71
CA PRO A 238 17.90 -3.87 -37.07
C PRO A 238 16.85 -3.84 -38.18
N LEU A 239 15.83 -3.01 -37.98
CA LEU A 239 14.76 -2.81 -38.98
C LEU A 239 15.29 -2.19 -40.25
N GLY A 240 14.79 -2.64 -41.38
CA GLY A 240 15.00 -1.99 -42.67
C GLY A 240 14.36 -0.59 -42.70
N VAL A 241 14.86 0.33 -43.51
CA VAL A 241 14.40 1.72 -43.56
C VAL A 241 12.87 1.81 -43.84
N GLY A 242 12.37 0.98 -44.77
CA GLY A 242 10.95 0.91 -45.07
C GLY A 242 10.07 0.35 -43.93
N GLU A 243 10.59 -0.64 -43.24
CA GLU A 243 9.96 -1.25 -42.06
C GLU A 243 9.90 -0.28 -40.88
N ALA A 244 11.02 0.37 -40.58
CA ALA A 244 11.08 1.39 -39.52
C ALA A 244 10.09 2.55 -39.80
N ALA A 245 9.95 2.99 -41.06
CA ALA A 245 8.99 4.01 -41.43
C ALA A 245 7.53 3.56 -41.25
N LEU A 246 7.23 2.29 -41.55
CA LEU A 246 5.90 1.72 -41.37
C LEU A 246 5.55 1.62 -39.87
N HIS A 247 6.47 1.06 -39.03
CA HIS A 247 6.27 0.95 -37.58
C HIS A 247 6.16 2.33 -36.91
N ALA A 248 7.00 3.29 -37.30
CA ALA A 248 6.92 4.66 -36.78
C ALA A 248 5.54 5.29 -37.06
N ARG A 249 4.99 5.07 -38.23
CA ARG A 249 3.64 5.54 -38.60
C ARG A 249 2.56 4.85 -37.76
N GLN A 250 2.62 3.52 -37.62
CA GLN A 250 1.67 2.74 -36.83
C GLN A 250 1.67 3.17 -35.37
N ILE A 251 2.87 3.34 -34.76
CA ILE A 251 3.02 3.82 -33.37
C ILE A 251 2.44 5.22 -33.23
N THR A 252 2.74 6.12 -34.18
CA THR A 252 2.20 7.49 -34.15
C THR A 252 0.69 7.50 -34.24
N GLU A 253 0.09 6.72 -35.14
CA GLU A 253 -1.37 6.58 -35.27
C GLU A 253 -2.01 5.99 -34.02
N LEU A 254 -1.31 5.09 -33.33
CA LEU A 254 -1.77 4.44 -32.09
C LEU A 254 -1.72 5.38 -30.89
N VAL A 255 -0.61 6.12 -30.68
CA VAL A 255 -0.40 6.93 -29.48
C VAL A 255 -0.79 8.40 -29.60
N CYS A 256 -0.97 8.94 -30.82
CA CYS A 256 -1.35 10.33 -31.07
C CYS A 256 -2.81 10.41 -31.56
N THR A 257 -3.75 10.09 -30.68
CA THR A 257 -5.20 10.14 -30.98
C THR A 257 -5.80 11.51 -30.71
N ASP A 258 -5.17 12.33 -29.84
CA ASP A 258 -5.62 13.68 -29.52
C ASP A 258 -4.99 14.73 -30.47
N ALA A 259 -5.70 15.82 -30.72
CA ALA A 259 -5.20 16.92 -31.51
C ALA A 259 -4.15 17.75 -30.74
N ILE A 260 -2.95 17.88 -31.27
CA ILE A 260 -1.84 18.62 -30.66
C ILE A 260 -1.64 19.96 -31.37
N ASP A 261 -1.80 21.09 -30.65
CA ASP A 261 -1.55 22.43 -31.13
C ASP A 261 -0.28 23.02 -30.48
N LEU A 262 0.75 23.21 -31.27
CA LEU A 262 2.04 23.80 -30.93
C LEU A 262 2.27 25.17 -31.61
N THR A 263 1.26 25.77 -32.19
CA THR A 263 1.37 27.03 -32.92
C THR A 263 1.70 28.21 -32.01
N SER A 264 1.30 28.14 -30.74
CA SER A 264 1.62 29.16 -29.75
C SER A 264 2.99 28.89 -29.10
N PRO A 265 3.94 29.83 -29.10
CA PRO A 265 5.22 29.66 -28.41
C PRO A 265 5.08 29.65 -26.88
N GLY A 266 4.01 30.21 -26.34
CA GLY A 266 3.80 30.40 -24.91
C GLY A 266 3.01 29.29 -24.24
N ARG A 267 2.44 28.34 -24.97
CA ARG A 267 1.65 27.23 -24.42
C ARG A 267 1.60 26.05 -25.39
N VAL A 268 1.32 24.90 -24.87
CA VAL A 268 0.95 23.70 -25.62
C VAL A 268 -0.50 23.37 -25.34
N ARG A 269 -1.26 23.00 -26.36
CA ARG A 269 -2.62 22.50 -26.22
C ARG A 269 -2.70 21.10 -26.81
N ILE A 270 -3.26 20.16 -26.04
CA ILE A 270 -3.55 18.81 -26.51
C ILE A 270 -5.05 18.61 -26.29
N ASP A 271 -5.79 18.62 -27.39
CA ASP A 271 -7.25 18.61 -27.41
C ASP A 271 -7.84 19.75 -26.52
N ARG A 272 -8.44 19.41 -25.39
CA ARG A 272 -9.00 20.37 -24.40
C ARG A 272 -8.02 20.72 -23.27
N ASP A 273 -6.87 20.04 -23.21
CA ASP A 273 -5.89 20.24 -22.15
C ASP A 273 -4.94 21.38 -22.48
N LEU A 274 -4.73 22.26 -21.51
CA LEU A 274 -3.69 23.29 -21.55
C LEU A 274 -2.48 22.82 -20.75
N ILE A 275 -1.30 22.90 -21.37
CA ILE A 275 -0.05 22.40 -20.81
C ILE A 275 0.96 23.54 -20.73
N HIS A 276 1.63 23.63 -19.58
CA HIS A 276 2.73 24.58 -19.37
C HIS A 276 3.92 23.88 -18.70
N THR A 277 5.13 24.10 -19.22
CA THR A 277 6.36 23.49 -18.72
C THR A 277 7.29 24.54 -18.12
N LEU A 278 7.66 24.32 -16.86
CA LEU A 278 8.70 25.06 -16.14
C LEU A 278 10.04 24.38 -16.31
N TYR A 279 11.15 25.11 -16.12
CA TYR A 279 12.48 24.52 -16.04
C TYR A 279 13.36 25.24 -15.02
N VAL A 280 14.30 24.49 -14.43
CA VAL A 280 15.34 25.05 -13.55
C VAL A 280 16.40 25.73 -14.43
N SER A 281 16.54 27.05 -14.31
CA SER A 281 17.45 27.87 -15.10
C SER A 281 18.76 28.18 -14.39
N ARG A 282 18.80 28.06 -13.07
CA ARG A 282 19.99 28.25 -12.22
C ARG A 282 20.08 27.12 -11.21
N SER A 283 21.27 26.51 -11.10
CA SER A 283 21.53 25.44 -10.12
C SER A 283 21.15 25.88 -8.72
N PRO A 284 20.53 24.98 -7.91
CA PRO A 284 20.35 25.19 -6.49
C PRO A 284 21.70 25.44 -5.78
N GLU A 285 21.69 26.23 -4.71
CA GLU A 285 22.88 26.45 -3.89
C GLU A 285 23.25 25.22 -3.04
N ARG A 286 22.22 24.51 -2.55
CA ARG A 286 22.36 23.28 -1.78
C ARG A 286 21.30 22.27 -2.23
N THR A 287 21.66 21.02 -2.22
CA THR A 287 20.75 19.91 -2.51
C THR A 287 20.74 18.92 -1.37
N PHE A 288 19.67 18.14 -1.27
CA PHE A 288 19.50 17.00 -0.38
C PHE A 288 18.50 16.02 -0.98
N TYR A 289 18.61 14.76 -0.64
CA TYR A 289 17.70 13.75 -1.14
C TYR A 289 16.24 14.09 -0.81
N GLY A 290 15.38 14.11 -1.83
CA GLY A 290 13.95 14.39 -1.67
C GLY A 290 13.55 15.87 -1.77
N TRP A 291 14.47 16.81 -2.06
CA TRP A 291 14.11 18.24 -2.19
C TRP A 291 13.06 18.50 -3.28
N LEU A 292 12.99 17.66 -4.30
CA LEU A 292 11.95 17.74 -5.36
C LEU A 292 10.57 17.26 -4.92
N LEU A 293 10.44 16.65 -3.73
CA LEU A 293 9.17 16.12 -3.25
C LEU A 293 8.07 17.20 -3.18
N HIS A 294 8.42 18.44 -2.81
CA HIS A 294 7.44 19.53 -2.80
C HIS A 294 6.87 19.82 -4.20
N ALA A 295 7.69 19.80 -5.23
CA ALA A 295 7.25 19.96 -6.61
C ALA A 295 6.34 18.80 -7.09
N MET A 296 6.46 17.63 -6.44
CA MET A 296 5.68 16.43 -6.74
C MET A 296 4.36 16.35 -5.96
N GLN A 297 4.05 17.30 -5.09
CA GLN A 297 2.82 17.33 -4.30
C GLN A 297 1.71 18.21 -4.92
N HIS A 298 1.87 18.62 -6.18
CA HIS A 298 0.89 19.44 -6.87
C HIS A 298 -0.45 18.70 -7.00
N PRO A 299 -1.61 19.38 -6.74
CA PRO A 299 -2.92 18.72 -6.67
C PRO A 299 -3.51 18.29 -8.03
N ARG A 300 -2.97 18.81 -9.14
CA ARG A 300 -3.43 18.47 -10.50
C ARG A 300 -2.46 17.51 -11.17
N ALA A 301 -2.83 17.05 -12.37
CA ALA A 301 -1.93 16.29 -13.23
C ALA A 301 -0.62 17.05 -13.52
N TRP A 302 0.48 16.40 -13.29
CA TRP A 302 1.82 16.96 -13.53
C TRP A 302 2.80 15.88 -14.00
N SER A 303 3.91 16.33 -14.57
CA SER A 303 5.07 15.45 -14.76
C SER A 303 6.36 16.19 -14.45
N LEU A 304 7.35 15.44 -14.00
CA LEU A 304 8.68 15.93 -13.69
C LEU A 304 9.70 15.10 -14.48
N SER A 305 10.51 15.74 -15.32
CA SER A 305 11.55 15.08 -16.11
C SER A 305 12.90 15.64 -15.76
N VAL A 306 13.81 14.78 -15.32
CA VAL A 306 15.19 15.12 -15.02
C VAL A 306 16.09 14.36 -15.99
N HIS A 307 16.89 15.11 -16.76
CA HIS A 307 17.92 14.53 -17.64
C HIS A 307 19.27 14.74 -17.00
N ALA A 308 20.02 13.66 -16.83
CA ALA A 308 21.39 13.67 -16.33
C ALA A 308 22.31 13.14 -17.43
N HIS A 309 23.25 13.98 -17.88
CA HIS A 309 24.25 13.64 -18.90
C HIS A 309 25.64 13.66 -18.28
N MET A 310 26.32 12.54 -18.29
CA MET A 310 27.63 12.37 -17.66
C MET A 310 28.72 12.90 -18.58
N LEU A 311 29.49 13.85 -18.09
CA LEU A 311 30.63 14.42 -18.84
C LEU A 311 31.92 13.59 -18.66
N ASP A 312 32.82 13.70 -19.62
CA ASP A 312 34.13 13.05 -19.49
C ASP A 312 34.93 13.66 -18.34
N ARG A 313 35.20 12.85 -17.32
CA ARG A 313 35.89 13.26 -16.10
C ARG A 313 37.25 13.86 -16.37
N HIS A 314 38.04 13.29 -17.32
CA HIS A 314 39.36 13.77 -17.63
C HIS A 314 39.36 15.12 -18.35
N GLN A 315 38.40 15.33 -19.24
CA GLN A 315 38.20 16.62 -19.90
C GLN A 315 37.76 17.67 -18.88
N MET A 316 36.80 17.33 -18.00
CA MET A 316 36.31 18.23 -16.98
C MET A 316 37.41 18.61 -15.97
N ARG A 317 38.18 17.64 -15.48
CA ARG A 317 39.31 17.89 -14.59
C ARG A 317 40.28 18.90 -15.21
N ARG A 318 40.64 18.73 -16.47
CA ARG A 318 41.53 19.70 -17.20
C ARG A 318 40.92 21.09 -17.30
N ALA A 319 39.63 21.17 -17.60
CA ALA A 319 38.91 22.44 -17.70
C ALA A 319 38.85 23.18 -16.34
N TYR A 320 38.56 22.44 -15.25
CA TYR A 320 38.51 23.02 -13.92
C TYR A 320 39.87 23.37 -13.38
N GLN A 321 40.95 22.59 -13.65
CA GLN A 321 42.33 22.98 -13.36
C GLN A 321 42.76 24.27 -14.07
N ALA A 322 42.32 24.44 -15.32
CA ALA A 322 42.58 25.69 -16.03
C ALA A 322 41.84 26.88 -15.39
N LYS A 323 40.60 26.68 -14.92
CA LYS A 323 39.84 27.70 -14.20
C LYS A 323 40.46 28.04 -12.84
N GLU A 324 40.90 27.05 -12.09
CA GLU A 324 41.60 27.18 -10.82
C GLU A 324 42.89 28.05 -10.96
N ARG A 325 43.78 27.69 -11.89
CA ARG A 325 44.99 28.47 -12.18
C ARG A 325 44.71 29.93 -12.57
N ARG A 326 43.60 30.15 -13.27
CA ARG A 326 43.15 31.49 -13.65
C ARG A 326 42.72 32.32 -12.43
N LEU A 327 41.94 31.70 -11.50
CA LEU A 327 41.53 32.36 -10.26
C LEU A 327 42.72 32.65 -9.35
N GLU A 328 43.63 31.68 -9.20
CA GLU A 328 44.89 31.82 -8.45
C GLU A 328 45.71 32.98 -8.99
N GLY A 329 45.88 33.04 -10.33
CA GLY A 329 46.61 34.15 -10.98
C GLY A 329 45.97 35.51 -10.76
N LEU A 330 44.61 35.60 -10.78
CA LEU A 330 43.89 36.83 -10.48
C LEU A 330 44.04 37.26 -9.02
N ASN A 331 43.95 36.32 -8.08
CA ASN A 331 44.12 36.59 -6.65
C ASN A 331 45.59 36.96 -6.31
N THR A 332 46.56 36.28 -6.92
CA THR A 332 48.00 36.61 -6.77
C THR A 332 48.27 38.00 -7.32
N GLY A 333 47.79 38.32 -8.54
CA GLY A 333 47.97 39.66 -9.13
C GLY A 333 47.36 40.79 -8.29
N ARG A 334 46.21 40.55 -7.61
CA ARG A 334 45.61 41.51 -6.65
C ARG A 334 46.46 41.69 -5.41
N ARG A 335 47.02 40.60 -4.85
CA ARG A 335 47.94 40.65 -3.70
C ARG A 335 49.21 41.41 -4.04
N ASP A 336 49.78 41.18 -5.23
CA ASP A 336 50.96 41.87 -5.71
C ASP A 336 50.75 43.39 -5.92
N MET A 337 49.51 43.78 -6.27
CA MET A 337 49.10 45.19 -6.36
C MET A 337 48.69 45.83 -5.01
N GLY A 338 48.89 45.11 -3.90
CA GLY A 338 48.52 45.58 -2.55
C GLY A 338 47.01 45.67 -2.30
N GLN A 339 46.20 45.07 -3.15
CA GLN A 339 44.74 45.02 -2.98
C GLN A 339 44.35 43.80 -2.12
N ARG A 340 43.30 43.96 -1.32
CA ARG A 340 42.74 42.82 -0.56
C ARG A 340 42.16 41.82 -1.55
N PRO A 341 42.40 40.51 -1.34
CA PRO A 341 41.74 39.48 -2.11
C PRO A 341 40.26 39.57 -1.92
N ASP A 342 39.51 39.22 -2.98
CA ASP A 342 38.06 39.05 -2.89
C ASP A 342 37.74 37.76 -2.14
N ARG A 343 37.14 37.86 -0.98
CA ARG A 343 36.79 36.70 -0.14
C ARG A 343 35.94 35.65 -0.86
N ASP A 344 35.05 36.08 -1.76
CA ASP A 344 34.22 35.15 -2.53
C ASP A 344 35.06 34.39 -3.58
N GLN A 345 36.08 35.07 -4.17
CA GLN A 345 37.01 34.42 -5.11
C GLN A 345 37.98 33.47 -4.38
N GLU A 346 38.46 33.81 -3.19
CA GLU A 346 39.30 32.90 -2.38
C GLU A 346 38.51 31.65 -1.97
N ARG A 347 37.26 31.81 -1.59
CA ARG A 347 36.39 30.70 -1.27
C ARG A 347 36.11 29.80 -2.49
N GLN A 348 35.83 30.40 -3.66
CA GLN A 348 35.65 29.68 -4.92
C GLN A 348 36.90 28.94 -5.34
N GLU A 349 38.07 29.51 -5.13
CA GLU A 349 39.36 28.89 -5.41
C GLU A 349 39.58 27.66 -4.54
N ALA A 350 39.34 27.78 -3.22
CA ALA A 350 39.48 26.66 -2.29
C ALA A 350 38.48 25.52 -2.55
N GLU A 351 37.22 25.83 -2.86
CA GLU A 351 36.19 24.87 -3.23
C GLU A 351 36.57 24.15 -4.55
N LEU A 352 37.07 24.90 -5.53
CA LEU A 352 37.48 24.35 -6.80
C LEU A 352 38.73 23.45 -6.68
N ALA A 353 39.70 23.82 -5.85
CA ALA A 353 40.87 23.02 -5.56
C ALA A 353 40.49 21.69 -4.88
N ALA A 354 39.61 21.75 -3.88
CA ALA A 354 39.11 20.55 -3.23
C ALA A 354 38.39 19.61 -4.22
N LEU A 355 37.50 20.14 -5.08
CA LEU A 355 36.80 19.37 -6.10
C LEU A 355 37.80 18.71 -7.09
N VAL A 356 38.80 19.44 -7.55
CA VAL A 356 39.77 18.95 -8.56
C VAL A 356 40.70 17.88 -7.98
N ASP A 357 41.25 18.12 -6.79
CA ASP A 357 42.32 17.31 -6.22
C ASP A 357 41.84 16.15 -5.35
N GLN A 358 40.65 16.28 -4.74
CA GLN A 358 40.09 15.23 -3.92
C GLN A 358 39.06 14.41 -4.69
N ASP A 359 37.99 15.04 -5.20
CA ASP A 359 36.83 14.34 -5.72
C ASP A 359 37.00 13.85 -7.16
N LEU A 360 37.41 14.76 -8.07
CA LEU A 360 37.62 14.39 -9.49
C LEU A 360 38.87 13.53 -9.70
N ALA A 361 39.92 13.72 -8.89
CA ALA A 361 41.14 12.93 -9.01
C ALA A 361 40.95 11.50 -8.56
N THR A 362 40.26 11.27 -7.44
CA THR A 362 39.98 9.93 -6.87
C THR A 362 38.87 9.20 -7.64
N GLY A 363 38.00 9.93 -8.33
CA GLY A 363 36.83 9.37 -9.00
C GLY A 363 35.63 9.18 -8.07
N ALA A 364 35.70 9.76 -6.89
CA ALA A 364 34.56 9.82 -5.97
C ALA A 364 33.37 10.63 -6.54
N GLU A 365 33.70 11.66 -7.37
CA GLU A 365 32.71 12.49 -8.06
C GLU A 365 33.06 12.61 -9.56
N SER A 366 32.05 13.00 -10.32
CA SER A 366 32.17 13.40 -11.72
C SER A 366 31.33 14.67 -11.94
N ILE A 367 31.41 15.25 -13.14
CA ILE A 367 30.58 16.39 -13.53
C ILE A 367 29.46 15.91 -14.43
N CYS A 368 28.24 16.39 -14.15
CA CYS A 368 27.04 16.09 -14.87
C CYS A 368 26.40 17.38 -15.41
N GLU A 369 25.90 17.35 -16.63
CA GLU A 369 24.93 18.34 -17.12
C GLU A 369 23.51 17.86 -16.78
N LEU A 370 22.80 18.68 -16.00
CA LEU A 370 21.48 18.38 -15.47
C LEU A 370 20.44 19.33 -16.04
N SER A 371 19.29 18.79 -16.47
CA SER A 371 18.11 19.57 -16.84
C SER A 371 16.92 19.07 -16.03
N ILE A 372 16.13 19.97 -15.47
CA ILE A 372 14.94 19.68 -14.68
C ILE A 372 13.77 20.43 -15.28
N TYR A 373 12.73 19.68 -15.67
CA TYR A 373 11.50 20.19 -16.30
C TYR A 373 10.30 19.71 -15.50
N GLN A 374 9.41 20.64 -15.14
CA GLN A 374 8.11 20.31 -14.54
C GLN A 374 6.98 20.77 -15.48
N THR A 375 6.10 19.87 -15.83
CA THR A 375 4.93 20.15 -16.66
C THR A 375 3.67 20.11 -15.82
N LEU A 376 2.80 21.09 -15.97
CA LEU A 376 1.48 21.15 -15.39
C LEU A 376 0.43 21.05 -16.47
N THR A 377 -0.68 20.39 -16.16
CA THR A 377 -1.80 20.22 -17.11
C THR A 377 -3.10 20.69 -16.46
N ALA A 378 -3.75 21.66 -17.06
CA ALA A 378 -5.13 22.01 -16.77
C ALA A 378 -6.04 21.30 -17.76
N SER A 379 -6.99 20.52 -17.24
CA SER A 379 -7.82 19.60 -18.06
C SER A 379 -9.28 19.97 -17.98
N GLY A 380 -10.03 19.75 -19.07
CA GLY A 380 -11.48 19.84 -19.13
C GLY A 380 -12.01 20.93 -20.05
N PRO A 381 -13.34 21.00 -20.24
CA PRO A 381 -13.98 21.98 -21.14
C PRO A 381 -13.79 23.43 -20.68
N ASP A 382 -13.61 23.63 -19.39
CA ASP A 382 -13.44 24.95 -18.75
C ASP A 382 -11.99 25.20 -18.32
N ALA A 383 -11.00 24.50 -18.94
CA ALA A 383 -9.59 24.72 -18.66
C ALA A 383 -9.23 26.20 -18.89
N ASP A 384 -9.08 26.95 -17.80
CA ASP A 384 -8.82 28.39 -17.83
C ASP A 384 -7.32 28.67 -17.84
N SER A 385 -6.95 29.64 -18.66
CA SER A 385 -5.57 30.11 -18.72
C SER A 385 -5.12 30.86 -17.45
N GLU A 386 -6.05 31.48 -16.70
CA GLU A 386 -5.75 32.18 -15.46
C GLU A 386 -5.48 31.17 -14.33
N GLU A 387 -6.29 30.12 -14.24
CA GLU A 387 -6.10 29.04 -13.26
C GLU A 387 -4.76 28.32 -13.48
N LEU A 388 -4.46 27.96 -14.73
CA LEU A 388 -3.16 27.38 -15.06
C LEU A 388 -2.01 28.34 -14.72
N ALA A 389 -2.16 29.64 -14.93
CA ALA A 389 -1.14 30.63 -14.60
C ALA A 389 -0.92 30.74 -13.06
N ALA A 390 -1.97 30.58 -12.27
CA ALA A 390 -1.88 30.52 -10.81
C ALA A 390 -1.13 29.26 -10.36
N ASP A 391 -1.46 28.09 -10.94
CA ASP A 391 -0.79 26.83 -10.68
C ASP A 391 0.70 26.88 -11.07
N VAL A 392 1.02 27.42 -12.23
CA VAL A 392 2.40 27.64 -12.71
C VAL A 392 3.17 28.54 -11.73
N SER A 393 2.50 29.55 -11.15
CA SER A 393 3.12 30.44 -10.19
C SER A 393 3.39 29.74 -8.85
N ALA A 394 2.47 28.89 -8.39
CA ALA A 394 2.64 28.06 -7.21
C ALA A 394 3.76 27.03 -7.42
N ALA A 395 3.70 26.24 -8.48
CA ALA A 395 4.71 25.26 -8.81
C ALA A 395 6.12 25.85 -9.01
N SER A 396 6.20 27.08 -9.55
CA SER A 396 7.50 27.78 -9.66
C SER A 396 8.10 28.11 -8.29
N ARG A 397 7.28 28.42 -7.28
CA ARG A 397 7.75 28.60 -5.90
C ARG A 397 8.14 27.27 -5.25
N ASP A 398 7.33 26.24 -5.44
CA ASP A 398 7.56 24.92 -4.86
C ASP A 398 8.83 24.25 -5.43
N LEU A 399 9.05 24.39 -6.73
CA LEU A 399 10.24 23.87 -7.39
C LEU A 399 11.52 24.63 -7.01
N GLY A 400 11.46 25.94 -6.76
CA GLY A 400 12.64 26.79 -6.49
C GLY A 400 12.86 27.09 -5.02
N GLY A 401 11.79 27.21 -4.22
CA GLY A 401 11.86 27.84 -2.90
C GLY A 401 12.63 27.06 -1.85
N VAL A 402 12.61 25.72 -1.91
CA VAL A 402 13.24 24.88 -0.89
C VAL A 402 14.78 24.96 -0.94
N VAL A 403 15.35 25.14 -2.13
CA VAL A 403 16.80 25.07 -2.39
C VAL A 403 17.36 26.32 -3.07
N ASP A 404 16.59 27.40 -3.13
CA ASP A 404 16.91 28.63 -3.86
C ASP A 404 17.37 28.38 -5.32
N ALA A 405 16.67 27.48 -6.01
CA ALA A 405 16.90 27.25 -7.42
C ALA A 405 16.26 28.35 -8.27
N GLY A 406 16.91 28.78 -9.32
CA GLY A 406 16.29 29.68 -10.28
C GLY A 406 15.34 28.93 -11.20
N VAL A 407 14.04 29.30 -11.22
CA VAL A 407 13.03 28.66 -12.07
C VAL A 407 12.55 29.62 -13.15
N SER A 408 12.41 29.15 -14.38
CA SER A 408 11.93 29.92 -15.53
C SER A 408 10.65 29.29 -16.09
N ARG A 409 9.70 30.15 -16.47
CA ARG A 409 8.43 29.74 -17.09
C ARG A 409 8.53 29.45 -18.58
N GLY A 410 9.62 29.80 -19.23
CA GLY A 410 9.88 29.47 -20.65
C GLY A 410 8.83 29.99 -21.63
N ALA A 411 8.31 31.19 -21.40
CA ALA A 411 7.12 31.76 -22.07
C ALA A 411 7.14 31.78 -23.64
N LEU A 412 8.30 31.63 -24.24
CA LEU A 412 8.43 31.68 -25.72
C LEU A 412 8.94 30.36 -26.32
N ILE A 413 9.08 29.30 -25.54
CA ILE A 413 9.68 28.02 -25.96
C ILE A 413 8.93 26.79 -25.46
N GLN A 414 7.66 26.95 -25.11
CA GLN A 414 6.84 25.89 -24.51
C GLN A 414 6.82 24.61 -25.34
N PRO A 415 6.65 24.62 -26.67
CA PRO A 415 6.67 23.38 -27.46
C PRO A 415 7.96 22.56 -27.31
N VAL A 416 9.12 23.24 -27.24
CA VAL A 416 10.41 22.57 -27.12
C VAL A 416 10.64 22.06 -25.70
N LEU A 417 10.19 22.83 -24.69
CA LEU A 417 10.24 22.40 -23.30
C LEU A 417 9.37 21.16 -23.10
N TRP A 418 8.12 21.18 -23.55
CA TRP A 418 7.22 20.04 -23.47
C TRP A 418 7.81 18.81 -24.18
N ALA A 419 8.35 18.97 -25.39
CA ALA A 419 8.98 17.87 -26.12
C ALA A 419 10.19 17.26 -25.38
N SER A 420 10.87 18.01 -24.50
CA SER A 420 11.94 17.51 -23.64
C SER A 420 11.42 16.71 -22.44
N THR A 421 10.13 16.81 -22.11
CA THR A 421 9.53 16.03 -21.02
C THR A 421 8.98 14.68 -21.47
N LEU A 422 8.96 14.40 -22.77
CA LEU A 422 8.56 13.09 -23.27
C LEU A 422 9.55 12.02 -22.77
N PRO A 423 9.08 10.82 -22.41
CA PRO A 423 9.93 9.76 -21.85
C PRO A 423 10.75 9.07 -22.94
N LEU A 424 11.55 9.82 -23.69
CA LEU A 424 12.36 9.36 -24.83
C LEU A 424 13.87 9.45 -24.55
N ALA A 425 14.26 9.83 -23.33
CA ALA A 425 15.63 10.15 -22.98
C ALA A 425 16.28 11.15 -23.94
N LEU A 426 15.51 12.16 -24.40
CA LEU A 426 15.93 13.16 -25.38
C LEU A 426 15.63 14.59 -24.91
N ASP A 427 16.64 15.31 -24.44
CA ASP A 427 16.52 16.73 -24.09
C ASP A 427 16.66 17.62 -25.32
N LYS A 428 15.54 18.04 -25.92
CA LYS A 428 15.48 18.93 -27.08
C LYS A 428 15.78 20.39 -26.71
N ALA A 429 15.39 20.84 -25.52
CA ALA A 429 15.53 22.21 -25.05
C ALA A 429 16.92 22.53 -24.52
N LYS A 430 17.65 21.53 -24.04
CA LYS A 430 19.01 21.63 -23.50
C LYS A 430 19.17 22.79 -22.51
N ARG A 431 18.22 22.90 -21.57
CA ARG A 431 18.29 23.90 -20.49
C ARG A 431 19.09 23.35 -19.34
N THR A 432 20.36 23.07 -19.61
CA THR A 432 21.28 22.39 -18.70
C THR A 432 22.02 23.38 -17.80
N PHE A 433 22.33 22.92 -16.60
CA PHE A 433 23.39 23.48 -15.74
C PHE A 433 24.36 22.36 -15.32
N ARG A 434 25.59 22.74 -15.01
CA ARG A 434 26.61 21.77 -14.59
C ARG A 434 26.66 21.67 -13.08
N THR A 435 26.74 20.44 -12.60
CA THR A 435 26.82 20.14 -11.18
C THR A 435 27.67 18.89 -10.95
N VAL A 436 28.07 18.64 -9.70
CA VAL A 436 28.73 17.37 -9.30
C VAL A 436 27.71 16.24 -9.20
N THR A 437 28.19 15.01 -9.35
CA THR A 437 27.32 13.82 -9.32
C THR A 437 26.51 13.70 -8.04
N ARG A 438 27.02 14.12 -6.88
CA ARG A 438 26.29 14.15 -5.62
C ARG A 438 25.04 15.04 -5.69
N ASN A 439 25.19 16.29 -6.16
CA ASN A 439 24.05 17.18 -6.29
C ASN A 439 23.08 16.74 -7.39
N ALA A 440 23.60 16.11 -8.46
CA ALA A 440 22.77 15.48 -9.48
C ALA A 440 21.97 14.31 -8.91
N ALA A 441 22.56 13.47 -8.06
CA ALA A 441 21.89 12.36 -7.36
C ALA A 441 20.75 12.85 -6.47
N ASP A 442 20.98 13.89 -5.66
CA ASP A 442 19.93 14.54 -4.86
C ASP A 442 18.79 15.09 -5.73
N SER A 443 19.10 15.48 -6.97
CA SER A 443 18.14 16.07 -7.91
C SER A 443 17.41 15.02 -8.77
N LEU A 444 17.67 13.72 -8.58
CA LEU A 444 16.84 12.69 -9.18
C LEU A 444 15.53 12.57 -8.41
N PRO A 445 14.34 12.67 -9.06
CA PRO A 445 13.05 12.62 -8.39
C PRO A 445 12.65 11.17 -8.05
N LEU A 446 13.57 10.40 -7.47
CA LEU A 446 13.36 9.02 -7.03
C LEU A 446 12.99 9.00 -5.54
N CYS A 447 11.87 9.63 -5.22
CA CYS A 447 11.29 9.68 -3.88
C CYS A 447 9.76 9.69 -3.96
N SER A 448 9.09 9.04 -3.02
CA SER A 448 7.63 8.90 -3.03
C SER A 448 7.07 8.90 -1.62
N THR A 449 5.85 9.41 -1.44
CA THR A 449 5.09 9.29 -0.18
C THR A 449 4.19 8.06 -0.16
N ARG A 450 4.22 7.23 -1.21
CA ARG A 450 3.41 6.03 -1.31
C ARG A 450 3.84 5.00 -0.27
N CYS A 451 2.85 4.41 0.41
CA CYS A 451 3.07 3.38 1.42
C CYS A 451 2.10 2.17 1.30
N GLY A 452 1.06 2.28 0.49
CA GLY A 452 0.10 1.20 0.25
C GLY A 452 0.51 0.24 -0.86
N SER A 453 -0.17 -0.89 -0.92
CA SER A 453 -0.02 -1.92 -1.94
C SER A 453 -0.53 -1.45 -3.31
N THR A 454 -0.14 -2.16 -4.38
CA THR A 454 -0.64 -1.89 -5.74
C THR A 454 -2.04 -2.45 -5.99
N GLN A 455 -2.46 -3.42 -5.20
CA GLN A 455 -3.76 -4.09 -5.25
C GLN A 455 -4.29 -4.25 -3.82
N GLY A 456 -5.60 -4.40 -3.66
CA GLY A 456 -6.18 -4.66 -2.36
C GLY A 456 -7.40 -3.80 -2.05
N LEU A 457 -7.66 -3.61 -0.77
CA LEU A 457 -8.77 -2.80 -0.25
C LEU A 457 -8.36 -1.34 -0.20
N LEU A 458 -9.28 -0.43 -0.52
CA LEU A 458 -9.01 0.99 -0.39
C LEU A 458 -8.85 1.36 1.10
N LEU A 459 -7.66 1.77 1.49
CA LEU A 459 -7.42 2.34 2.81
C LEU A 459 -7.71 3.85 2.80
N GLY A 460 -7.15 4.57 1.82
CA GLY A 460 -7.29 6.01 1.71
C GLY A 460 -6.34 6.62 0.69
N PHE A 461 -5.85 7.81 0.99
CA PHE A 461 -4.95 8.58 0.12
C PHE A 461 -3.71 9.01 0.90
N ALA A 462 -2.53 8.93 0.28
CA ALA A 462 -1.30 9.44 0.88
C ALA A 462 -1.41 10.93 1.23
N ASP A 463 -0.88 11.32 2.37
CA ASP A 463 -0.88 12.69 2.84
C ASP A 463 0.54 13.13 3.26
N PRO A 464 1.19 14.05 2.54
CA PRO A 464 0.76 14.67 1.28
C PRO A 464 0.96 13.74 0.06
N GLY A 465 0.41 14.10 -1.09
CA GLY A 465 0.68 13.39 -2.36
C GLY A 465 -0.54 12.85 -3.07
N ARG A 466 -1.64 12.60 -2.35
CA ARG A 466 -2.94 12.18 -2.90
C ARG A 466 -2.93 10.90 -3.72
N THR A 467 -1.88 10.07 -3.58
CA THR A 467 -1.85 8.74 -4.20
C THR A 467 -2.84 7.81 -3.50
N VAL A 468 -3.49 6.95 -4.28
CA VAL A 468 -4.40 5.93 -3.73
C VAL A 468 -3.58 4.89 -2.97
N GLU A 469 -3.91 4.69 -1.69
CA GLU A 469 -3.25 3.73 -0.84
C GLU A 469 -4.16 2.53 -0.61
N LEU A 470 -3.77 1.40 -1.18
CA LEU A 470 -4.47 0.12 -1.03
C LEU A 470 -3.78 -0.73 0.03
N LEU A 471 -4.54 -1.61 0.65
CA LEU A 471 -4.05 -2.53 1.68
C LEU A 471 -4.28 -3.98 1.23
N ASN A 472 -3.19 -4.73 1.08
CA ASN A 472 -3.25 -6.15 0.76
C ASN A 472 -2.36 -6.97 1.70
N PRO A 473 -2.91 -7.66 2.69
CA PRO A 473 -2.13 -8.47 3.62
C PRO A 473 -1.49 -9.70 2.97
N PHE A 474 -1.96 -10.09 1.77
CA PHE A 474 -1.48 -11.26 1.02
C PHE A 474 -0.45 -10.93 -0.05
N ASP A 475 0.09 -9.70 -0.07
CA ASP A 475 1.16 -9.32 -1.00
C ASP A 475 2.35 -10.29 -0.88
N ARG A 476 3.00 -10.55 -2.03
CA ARG A 476 4.13 -11.51 -2.10
C ARG A 476 5.30 -11.12 -1.22
N GLY A 477 5.48 -9.83 -0.96
CA GLY A 477 6.52 -9.29 -0.09
C GLY A 477 6.22 -9.38 1.41
N HIS A 478 5.01 -9.81 1.80
CA HIS A 478 4.64 -9.98 3.20
C HIS A 478 4.95 -11.40 3.69
N ASP A 479 5.63 -11.52 4.81
CA ASP A 479 5.89 -12.82 5.43
C ASP A 479 4.64 -13.38 6.11
N ASN A 480 3.90 -12.53 6.82
CA ASN A 480 2.72 -12.89 7.59
C ASN A 480 1.56 -11.92 7.34
N PRO A 481 0.33 -12.40 7.06
CA PRO A 481 -0.85 -11.54 6.94
C PRO A 481 -1.38 -11.12 8.32
N LEU A 482 -0.58 -10.36 9.05
CA LEU A 482 -0.92 -9.79 10.36
C LEU A 482 -0.93 -8.26 10.26
N THR A 483 -2.06 -7.68 10.66
CA THR A 483 -2.21 -6.23 10.80
C THR A 483 -2.46 -5.87 12.25
N VAL A 484 -1.74 -4.88 12.74
CA VAL A 484 -1.97 -4.33 14.08
C VAL A 484 -2.44 -2.88 13.99
N VAL A 485 -3.55 -2.57 14.66
CA VAL A 485 -4.18 -1.26 14.62
C VAL A 485 -4.14 -0.61 16.01
N PHE A 486 -3.49 0.54 16.09
CA PHE A 486 -3.37 1.30 17.33
C PHE A 486 -4.07 2.64 17.25
N SER A 487 -4.82 2.98 18.29
CA SER A 487 -5.41 4.30 18.44
C SER A 487 -5.94 4.49 19.86
N LYS A 488 -5.92 5.73 20.33
CA LYS A 488 -6.74 6.07 21.49
C LYS A 488 -8.25 5.96 21.18
N ALA A 489 -9.07 5.96 22.23
CA ALA A 489 -10.53 5.97 22.08
C ALA A 489 -10.99 7.12 21.17
N GLY A 490 -11.96 6.85 20.28
CA GLY A 490 -12.48 7.82 19.32
C GLY A 490 -11.54 8.17 18.16
N GLY A 491 -10.43 7.47 17.98
CA GLY A 491 -9.48 7.73 16.89
C GLY A 491 -9.79 7.03 15.55
N GLY A 492 -10.95 6.35 15.42
CA GLY A 492 -11.40 5.75 14.16
C GLY A 492 -11.05 4.27 13.94
N LYS A 493 -10.54 3.53 14.96
CA LYS A 493 -10.15 2.11 14.83
C LYS A 493 -11.26 1.24 14.25
N THR A 494 -12.38 1.17 14.95
CA THR A 494 -13.52 0.30 14.58
C THR A 494 -14.09 0.68 13.22
N SER A 495 -14.18 1.99 12.92
CA SER A 495 -14.63 2.46 11.62
C SER A 495 -13.66 2.03 10.50
N THR A 496 -12.35 2.13 10.71
CA THR A 496 -11.35 1.67 9.73
C THR A 496 -11.46 0.17 9.50
N VAL A 497 -11.61 -0.64 10.56
CA VAL A 497 -11.72 -2.09 10.42
C VAL A 497 -13.05 -2.50 9.76
N ILE A 498 -14.18 -1.90 10.14
CA ILE A 498 -15.47 -2.15 9.46
C ILE A 498 -15.40 -1.75 7.99
N ASN A 499 -14.73 -0.64 7.66
CA ASN A 499 -14.51 -0.24 6.27
C ASN A 499 -13.72 -1.31 5.48
N LEU A 500 -12.70 -1.91 6.08
CA LEU A 500 -11.94 -2.99 5.44
C LEU A 500 -12.77 -4.28 5.32
N LEU A 501 -13.50 -4.66 6.37
CA LEU A 501 -14.36 -5.84 6.34
C LEU A 501 -15.46 -5.75 5.28
N THR A 502 -16.16 -4.63 5.21
CA THR A 502 -17.25 -4.42 4.25
C THR A 502 -16.78 -4.36 2.80
N GLN A 503 -15.52 -4.05 2.56
CA GLN A 503 -14.88 -4.19 1.25
C GLN A 503 -14.43 -5.62 0.94
N ALA A 504 -13.97 -6.38 1.96
CA ALA A 504 -13.41 -7.72 1.76
C ALA A 504 -14.49 -8.79 1.58
N LEU A 505 -15.64 -8.66 2.28
CA LEU A 505 -16.73 -9.62 2.21
C LEU A 505 -17.29 -9.83 0.79
N PRO A 506 -17.61 -8.78 0.00
CA PRO A 506 -18.06 -8.94 -1.38
C PRO A 506 -17.00 -9.56 -2.30
N ARG A 507 -15.71 -9.47 -1.94
CA ARG A 507 -14.60 -10.06 -2.68
C ARG A 507 -14.30 -11.51 -2.28
N GLY A 508 -15.17 -12.10 -1.44
CA GLY A 508 -15.12 -13.51 -1.10
C GLY A 508 -14.36 -13.86 0.16
N ALA A 509 -13.99 -12.89 1.00
CA ALA A 509 -13.52 -13.18 2.35
C ALA A 509 -14.67 -13.58 3.27
N GLN A 510 -14.36 -14.33 4.33
CA GLN A 510 -15.25 -14.49 5.49
C GLN A 510 -14.57 -13.85 6.69
N ALA A 511 -15.37 -13.23 7.56
CA ALA A 511 -14.84 -12.57 8.74
C ALA A 511 -15.38 -13.20 10.03
N THR A 512 -14.48 -13.33 11.02
CA THR A 512 -14.85 -13.61 12.41
C THR A 512 -14.31 -12.48 13.28
N VAL A 513 -15.14 -11.91 14.12
CA VAL A 513 -14.77 -10.83 15.05
C VAL A 513 -14.95 -11.32 16.49
N ILE A 514 -13.91 -11.21 17.29
CA ILE A 514 -13.99 -11.35 18.74
C ILE A 514 -14.15 -9.94 19.32
N ASP A 515 -15.38 -9.55 19.53
CA ASP A 515 -15.75 -8.23 20.05
C ASP A 515 -15.87 -8.26 21.58
N ARG A 516 -15.13 -7.39 22.24
CA ARG A 516 -15.22 -7.19 23.70
C ARG A 516 -15.90 -5.88 24.08
N SER A 517 -16.43 -5.18 23.08
CA SER A 517 -17.11 -3.90 23.25
C SER A 517 -18.63 -4.05 23.33
N THR A 518 -19.32 -2.93 23.40
CA THR A 518 -20.78 -2.86 23.53
C THR A 518 -21.55 -3.02 22.21
N GLY A 519 -21.08 -3.89 21.29
CA GLY A 519 -21.84 -4.23 20.09
C GLY A 519 -21.56 -3.34 18.87
N HIS A 520 -20.30 -2.98 18.63
CA HIS A 520 -19.92 -2.19 17.46
C HIS A 520 -20.20 -2.88 16.12
N TYR A 521 -20.22 -4.21 16.09
CA TYR A 521 -20.40 -4.99 14.85
C TYR A 521 -21.83 -5.54 14.67
N GLU A 522 -22.69 -5.35 15.64
CA GLU A 522 -24.06 -5.88 15.63
C GLU A 522 -24.84 -5.40 14.39
N PHE A 523 -24.83 -4.09 14.12
CA PHE A 523 -25.55 -3.54 12.99
C PHE A 523 -25.00 -4.04 11.65
N ALA A 524 -23.70 -4.30 11.54
CA ALA A 524 -23.11 -4.89 10.35
C ALA A 524 -23.61 -6.33 10.09
N THR A 525 -23.84 -7.13 11.15
CA THR A 525 -24.40 -8.49 11.00
C THR A 525 -25.86 -8.47 10.55
N GLN A 526 -26.64 -7.49 10.95
CA GLN A 526 -28.04 -7.37 10.55
C GLN A 526 -28.23 -7.00 9.06
N LEU A 527 -27.20 -6.42 8.43
CA LEU A 527 -27.24 -6.08 6.99
C LEU A 527 -27.08 -7.28 6.06
N ILE A 528 -26.43 -8.35 6.53
CA ILE A 528 -26.01 -9.46 5.67
C ILE A 528 -26.76 -10.73 6.09
N PRO A 529 -27.74 -11.20 5.33
CA PRO A 529 -28.43 -12.45 5.62
C PRO A 529 -27.46 -13.63 5.76
N GLY A 530 -27.66 -14.42 6.81
CA GLY A 530 -26.76 -15.50 7.18
C GLY A 530 -25.51 -15.07 7.97
N ALA A 531 -25.33 -13.79 8.30
CA ALA A 531 -24.36 -13.37 9.29
C ALA A 531 -24.86 -13.67 10.70
N ALA A 532 -23.95 -13.88 11.64
CA ALA A 532 -24.33 -14.26 13.01
C ALA A 532 -23.67 -13.33 14.04
N HIS A 533 -24.48 -12.84 14.97
CA HIS A 533 -24.03 -12.12 16.16
C HIS A 533 -24.29 -12.98 17.40
N LEU A 534 -23.25 -13.46 18.02
CA LEU A 534 -23.33 -14.43 19.12
C LEU A 534 -22.93 -13.73 20.42
N GLN A 535 -23.76 -13.89 21.44
CA GLN A 535 -23.49 -13.36 22.80
C GLN A 535 -23.30 -14.51 23.78
N PRO A 536 -22.10 -15.07 23.98
CA PRO A 536 -21.83 -16.01 25.04
C PRO A 536 -22.13 -15.36 26.40
N GLY A 537 -22.81 -16.06 27.29
CA GLY A 537 -23.07 -15.57 28.67
C GLY A 537 -24.34 -14.76 28.85
N GLY A 538 -25.19 -14.61 27.84
CA GLY A 538 -26.56 -14.14 28.01
C GLY A 538 -27.47 -15.24 28.55
N ASP A 539 -28.53 -14.85 29.27
CA ASP A 539 -29.59 -15.82 29.62
C ASP A 539 -30.21 -16.42 28.36
N ALA A 540 -30.65 -17.70 28.44
CA ALA A 540 -31.29 -18.37 27.30
C ALA A 540 -32.53 -17.64 26.80
N GLN A 541 -33.19 -16.85 27.68
CA GLN A 541 -34.32 -15.99 27.33
C GLN A 541 -33.92 -14.74 26.52
N ASP A 542 -32.66 -14.30 26.65
CA ASP A 542 -32.09 -13.18 25.93
C ASP A 542 -31.30 -13.60 24.68
N GLY A 543 -31.43 -14.83 24.22
CA GLY A 543 -30.70 -15.35 23.05
C GLY A 543 -29.25 -15.73 23.35
N GLY A 544 -28.96 -16.05 24.63
CA GLY A 544 -27.62 -16.50 25.04
C GLY A 544 -27.19 -17.76 24.29
N VAL A 545 -25.94 -17.75 23.85
CA VAL A 545 -25.35 -18.81 23.02
C VAL A 545 -24.34 -19.59 23.84
N CYS A 546 -24.40 -20.91 23.79
CA CYS A 546 -23.39 -21.83 24.32
C CYS A 546 -22.59 -22.44 23.18
N LEU A 547 -21.26 -22.50 23.38
CA LEU A 547 -20.33 -23.26 22.56
C LEU A 547 -19.78 -24.41 23.41
N ASN A 548 -20.24 -25.63 23.11
CA ASN A 548 -19.72 -26.81 23.81
C ASN A 548 -18.23 -27.04 23.42
N PRO A 549 -17.29 -26.89 24.35
CA PRO A 549 -15.87 -27.09 24.01
C PRO A 549 -15.56 -28.56 23.67
N TRP A 550 -16.44 -29.50 23.96
CA TRP A 550 -16.29 -30.92 23.75
C TRP A 550 -16.71 -31.37 22.33
N ASP A 551 -17.38 -30.55 21.57
CA ASP A 551 -17.89 -30.92 20.24
C ASP A 551 -16.78 -31.46 19.35
N THR A 552 -17.06 -32.63 18.76
CA THR A 552 -16.23 -33.29 17.77
C THR A 552 -17.13 -34.05 16.79
N PRO A 553 -16.74 -34.18 15.50
CA PRO A 553 -17.53 -34.93 14.53
C PRO A 553 -17.73 -36.40 14.90
N ASP A 554 -16.73 -37.01 15.52
CA ASP A 554 -16.76 -38.39 15.98
C ASP A 554 -16.20 -38.52 17.39
N PRO A 555 -17.07 -38.70 18.40
CA PRO A 555 -16.60 -38.91 19.79
C PRO A 555 -15.81 -40.21 19.99
N SER A 556 -15.88 -41.17 19.09
CA SER A 556 -15.12 -42.44 19.18
C SER A 556 -13.68 -42.31 18.65
N ALA A 557 -13.40 -41.29 17.84
CA ALA A 557 -12.11 -41.07 17.17
C ALA A 557 -11.58 -39.65 17.40
N VAL A 558 -11.42 -39.24 18.64
CA VAL A 558 -11.05 -37.88 19.04
C VAL A 558 -9.60 -37.54 18.66
N PRO A 559 -9.33 -36.48 17.89
CA PRO A 559 -7.98 -36.09 17.55
C PRO A 559 -7.14 -35.70 18.77
N ARG A 560 -5.83 -35.96 18.70
CA ARG A 560 -4.88 -35.56 19.79
C ARG A 560 -4.87 -34.05 20.02
N SER A 561 -5.07 -33.27 18.97
CA SER A 561 -5.19 -31.81 19.01
C SER A 561 -6.36 -31.35 19.86
N LYS A 562 -7.51 -32.03 19.76
CA LYS A 562 -8.71 -31.74 20.56
C LYS A 562 -8.47 -32.01 22.05
N ILE A 563 -7.79 -33.10 22.37
CA ILE A 563 -7.44 -33.41 23.78
C ILE A 563 -6.46 -32.34 24.31
N ALA A 564 -5.46 -31.95 23.51
CA ALA A 564 -4.52 -30.88 23.87
C ALA A 564 -5.22 -29.53 24.07
N PHE A 565 -6.22 -29.21 23.24
CA PHE A 565 -7.06 -28.03 23.38
C PHE A 565 -7.81 -28.07 24.73
N LEU A 566 -8.52 -29.18 25.04
CA LEU A 566 -9.28 -29.30 26.27
C LEU A 566 -8.35 -29.21 27.51
N VAL A 567 -7.18 -29.81 27.47
CA VAL A 567 -6.21 -29.68 28.58
C VAL A 567 -5.80 -28.23 28.79
N ARG A 568 -5.56 -27.46 27.72
CA ARG A 568 -5.24 -26.02 27.79
C ARG A 568 -6.44 -25.19 28.28
N LEU A 569 -7.64 -25.53 27.83
CA LEU A 569 -8.87 -24.89 28.28
C LEU A 569 -9.05 -25.05 29.80
N HIS A 570 -8.92 -26.29 30.31
CA HIS A 570 -9.08 -26.54 31.73
C HIS A 570 -7.91 -25.97 32.58
N ALA A 571 -6.73 -25.78 31.98
CA ALA A 571 -5.67 -25.02 32.64
C ALA A 571 -6.02 -23.53 32.80
N LEU A 572 -6.84 -22.96 31.91
CA LEU A 572 -7.39 -21.59 32.07
C LEU A 572 -8.53 -21.53 33.08
N LEU A 573 -9.35 -22.60 33.18
CA LEU A 573 -10.54 -22.66 34.04
C LEU A 573 -10.17 -23.07 35.48
N ALA A 574 -9.37 -24.13 35.64
CA ALA A 574 -9.12 -24.80 36.92
C ALA A 574 -7.64 -24.74 37.36
N GLY A 575 -6.78 -24.02 36.65
CA GLY A 575 -5.36 -23.87 37.00
C GLY A 575 -5.18 -22.97 38.22
N GLU A 576 -4.15 -23.25 39.00
CA GLU A 576 -3.74 -22.43 40.13
C GLU A 576 -2.88 -21.26 39.67
N HIS A 577 -2.99 -20.11 40.36
CA HIS A 577 -2.14 -18.95 40.10
C HIS A 577 -0.73 -19.19 40.66
N ASP A 578 0.24 -19.28 39.78
CA ASP A 578 1.65 -19.32 40.17
C ASP A 578 2.18 -17.89 40.32
N LEU A 579 2.37 -17.49 41.56
CA LEU A 579 2.89 -16.16 41.93
C LEU A 579 4.31 -15.89 41.41
N ALA A 580 5.10 -16.94 41.13
CA ALA A 580 6.46 -16.76 40.63
C ALA A 580 6.53 -16.45 39.12
N SER A 581 5.60 -16.99 38.35
CA SER A 581 5.51 -16.78 36.91
C SER A 581 4.36 -15.87 36.49
N ASP A 582 3.55 -15.38 37.44
CA ASP A 582 2.30 -14.64 37.18
C ASP A 582 1.41 -15.35 36.16
N SER A 583 1.34 -16.66 36.23
CA SER A 583 0.58 -17.49 35.28
C SER A 583 -0.36 -18.44 35.98
N TYR A 584 -1.49 -18.71 35.32
CA TYR A 584 -2.41 -19.78 35.71
C TYR A 584 -2.02 -21.07 35.00
N GLY A 585 -1.94 -22.19 35.73
CA GLY A 585 -1.59 -23.44 35.06
C GLY A 585 -1.82 -24.66 35.91
N LEU A 586 -1.75 -25.82 35.26
CA LEU A 586 -1.77 -27.13 35.88
C LEU A 586 -0.33 -27.69 35.95
N SER A 587 0.01 -28.40 37.01
CA SER A 587 1.27 -29.12 37.10
C SER A 587 1.40 -30.20 36.01
N PRO A 588 2.60 -30.68 35.70
CA PRO A 588 2.78 -31.75 34.73
C PRO A 588 1.99 -33.03 35.05
N LEU A 589 1.85 -33.35 36.35
CA LEU A 589 1.05 -34.49 36.79
C LEU A 589 -0.44 -34.26 36.56
N GLU A 590 -0.97 -33.10 37.00
CA GLU A 590 -2.38 -32.75 36.76
C GLU A 590 -2.71 -32.76 35.27
N ARG A 591 -1.84 -32.20 34.41
CA ARG A 591 -2.06 -32.21 32.94
C ARG A 591 -2.15 -33.62 32.34
N ASN A 592 -1.29 -34.53 32.83
CA ASN A 592 -1.31 -35.91 32.34
C ASN A 592 -2.58 -36.65 32.82
N LEU A 593 -2.92 -36.53 34.08
CA LEU A 593 -4.12 -37.15 34.65
C LEU A 593 -5.40 -36.56 34.05
N LEU A 594 -5.46 -35.27 33.85
CA LEU A 594 -6.58 -34.61 33.14
C LEU A 594 -6.72 -35.12 31.70
N ALA A 595 -5.61 -35.26 30.96
CA ALA A 595 -5.65 -35.83 29.62
C ALA A 595 -6.18 -37.27 29.59
N GLN A 596 -5.91 -38.07 30.63
CA GLN A 596 -6.49 -39.39 30.78
C GLN A 596 -7.99 -39.31 31.09
N ALA A 597 -8.42 -38.45 31.98
CA ALA A 597 -9.82 -38.20 32.30
C ALA A 597 -10.61 -37.74 31.07
N ILE A 598 -10.11 -36.82 30.29
CA ILE A 598 -10.73 -36.34 29.04
C ILE A 598 -10.94 -37.51 28.07
N ARG A 599 -9.97 -38.40 27.89
CA ARG A 599 -10.13 -39.59 27.03
C ARG A 599 -11.18 -40.55 27.60
N ALA A 600 -11.22 -40.75 28.91
CA ALA A 600 -12.23 -41.58 29.56
C ALA A 600 -13.63 -40.99 29.40
N THR A 601 -13.76 -39.66 29.50
CA THR A 601 -15.03 -38.94 29.27
C THR A 601 -15.56 -39.18 27.84
N TYR A 602 -14.74 -39.06 26.84
CA TYR A 602 -15.16 -39.36 25.45
C TYR A 602 -15.51 -40.84 25.24
N ALA A 603 -14.76 -41.74 25.87
CA ALA A 603 -15.05 -43.17 25.83
C ALA A 603 -16.37 -43.53 26.54
N ALA A 604 -16.69 -42.84 27.63
CA ALA A 604 -17.98 -42.98 28.32
C ALA A 604 -19.12 -42.41 27.42
N ALA A 605 -18.95 -41.21 26.90
CA ALA A 605 -19.94 -40.59 26.00
C ALA A 605 -20.22 -41.43 24.75
N ALA A 606 -19.19 -42.02 24.14
CA ALA A 606 -19.33 -42.90 22.98
C ALA A 606 -20.07 -44.21 23.31
N ARG A 607 -19.89 -44.76 24.52
CA ARG A 607 -20.61 -45.98 24.95
C ARG A 607 -22.08 -45.72 25.20
N ASP A 608 -22.37 -44.59 25.84
CA ASP A 608 -23.73 -44.25 26.31
C ASP A 608 -24.53 -43.45 25.26
N GLY A 609 -23.95 -43.15 24.11
CA GLY A 609 -24.57 -42.29 23.07
C GLY A 609 -24.82 -40.87 23.54
N ALA A 610 -24.10 -40.40 24.55
CA ALA A 610 -24.28 -39.09 25.16
C ALA A 610 -23.37 -38.03 24.49
N VAL A 611 -23.80 -36.76 24.56
CA VAL A 611 -22.96 -35.65 24.15
C VAL A 611 -21.99 -35.33 25.25
N PRO A 612 -20.64 -35.37 24.99
CA PRO A 612 -19.67 -35.02 26.01
C PRO A 612 -19.84 -33.57 26.48
N ARG A 613 -19.72 -33.35 27.80
CA ARG A 613 -19.90 -32.03 28.45
C ARG A 613 -19.06 -31.94 29.69
N GLU A 614 -18.96 -30.77 30.31
CA GLU A 614 -18.21 -30.53 31.55
C GLU A 614 -18.72 -31.43 32.72
N ARG A 615 -20.02 -31.62 32.83
CA ARG A 615 -20.61 -32.51 33.83
C ARG A 615 -20.07 -33.94 33.72
N LEU A 616 -20.00 -34.49 32.50
CA LEU A 616 -19.51 -35.84 32.30
C LEU A 616 -18.02 -35.98 32.64
N LEU A 617 -17.24 -34.91 32.49
CA LEU A 617 -15.85 -34.87 32.98
C LEU A 617 -15.78 -34.89 34.48
N ALA A 618 -16.61 -34.09 35.16
CA ALA A 618 -16.66 -34.08 36.62
C ALA A 618 -17.07 -35.45 37.22
N ASP A 619 -18.05 -36.14 36.61
CA ASP A 619 -18.46 -37.51 36.96
C ASP A 619 -17.28 -38.48 36.73
N THR A 620 -16.63 -38.41 35.56
CA THR A 620 -15.48 -39.25 35.23
C THR A 620 -14.32 -39.05 36.21
N LEU A 621 -14.03 -37.81 36.61
CA LEU A 621 -12.98 -37.51 37.61
C LEU A 621 -13.34 -38.11 38.97
N THR A 622 -14.61 -38.09 39.37
CA THR A 622 -15.11 -38.67 40.57
C THR A 622 -14.95 -40.20 40.58
N ASP A 623 -15.32 -40.83 39.45
CA ASP A 623 -15.15 -42.26 39.26
C ASP A 623 -13.67 -42.69 39.26
N LEU A 624 -12.81 -41.95 38.56
CA LEU A 624 -11.37 -42.23 38.56
C LEU A 624 -10.75 -42.06 39.95
N ALA A 625 -11.17 -41.06 40.72
CA ALA A 625 -10.72 -40.86 42.11
C ALA A 625 -11.13 -42.02 43.02
N ALA A 626 -12.34 -42.61 42.80
CA ALA A 626 -12.85 -43.74 43.59
C ALA A 626 -12.15 -45.09 43.23
N HIS A 627 -11.68 -45.24 42.00
CA HIS A 627 -11.04 -46.47 41.52
C HIS A 627 -9.50 -46.44 41.54
N SER A 628 -8.89 -45.37 42.05
CA SER A 628 -7.41 -45.22 42.14
C SER A 628 -6.88 -45.67 43.52
N ASP A 629 -7.38 -46.79 44.04
CA ASP A 629 -7.05 -47.30 45.38
C ASP A 629 -5.53 -47.57 45.60
N THR A 630 -4.79 -47.78 44.51
CA THR A 630 -3.34 -48.08 44.57
C THR A 630 -2.46 -46.87 44.44
N ASP A 631 -3.01 -45.69 43.99
CA ASP A 631 -2.28 -44.46 43.81
C ASP A 631 -3.03 -43.28 44.46
N ALA A 632 -2.71 -43.07 45.75
CA ALA A 632 -3.33 -42.03 46.57
C ALA A 632 -3.03 -40.61 46.06
N GLU A 633 -1.92 -40.39 45.36
CA GLU A 633 -1.55 -39.11 44.79
C GLU A 633 -2.46 -38.81 43.57
N ALA A 634 -2.61 -39.75 42.67
CA ALA A 634 -3.52 -39.62 41.52
C ALA A 634 -4.98 -39.43 41.95
N ALA A 635 -5.44 -40.20 42.94
CA ALA A 635 -6.78 -40.02 43.52
C ALA A 635 -6.99 -38.64 44.12
N GLY A 636 -5.96 -38.08 44.76
CA GLY A 636 -5.98 -36.71 45.30
C GLY A 636 -6.09 -35.67 44.21
N VAL A 637 -5.34 -35.82 43.13
CA VAL A 637 -5.39 -34.91 41.97
C VAL A 637 -6.77 -34.97 41.25
N TYR A 638 -7.31 -36.16 41.00
CA TYR A 638 -8.64 -36.30 40.39
C TYR A 638 -9.73 -35.62 41.24
N ARG A 639 -9.72 -35.78 42.55
CA ARG A 639 -10.67 -35.10 43.44
C ARG A 639 -10.52 -33.59 43.41
N SER A 640 -9.27 -33.08 43.44
CA SER A 640 -8.99 -31.65 43.38
C SER A 640 -9.48 -31.05 42.07
N LEU A 641 -9.18 -31.72 40.93
CA LEU A 641 -9.66 -31.28 39.60
C LEU A 641 -11.19 -31.32 39.54
N GLY A 642 -11.83 -32.38 40.05
CA GLY A 642 -13.27 -32.50 40.04
C GLY A 642 -13.98 -31.37 40.80
N HIS A 643 -13.41 -30.98 41.98
CA HIS A 643 -13.94 -29.84 42.74
C HIS A 643 -13.78 -28.51 41.97
N ARG A 644 -12.63 -28.25 41.36
CA ARG A 644 -12.39 -27.03 40.62
C ARG A 644 -13.24 -26.92 39.35
N ILE A 645 -13.45 -28.06 38.67
CA ILE A 645 -14.29 -28.14 37.47
C ILE A 645 -15.80 -28.05 37.78
N GLY A 646 -16.18 -28.42 39.03
CA GLY A 646 -17.58 -28.40 39.47
C GLY A 646 -18.27 -27.02 39.32
N GLU A 647 -17.53 -25.91 39.40
CA GLU A 647 -18.07 -24.56 39.17
C GLU A 647 -18.59 -24.34 37.74
N TYR A 648 -18.11 -25.15 36.78
CA TYR A 648 -18.41 -25.05 35.36
C TYR A 648 -19.45 -26.08 34.91
N THR A 649 -20.04 -26.84 35.85
CA THR A 649 -20.99 -27.89 35.54
C THR A 649 -22.39 -27.58 36.07
N GLY A 650 -23.45 -27.98 35.37
CA GLY A 650 -24.84 -27.98 35.85
C GLY A 650 -25.25 -26.65 36.50
N ASP A 651 -25.58 -26.77 37.83
CA ASP A 651 -26.00 -25.61 38.62
C ASP A 651 -24.83 -24.80 39.20
N GLY A 652 -23.58 -25.13 38.83
CA GLY A 652 -22.39 -24.35 39.19
C GLY A 652 -22.41 -22.92 38.60
N THR A 653 -21.63 -22.03 39.19
CA THR A 653 -21.65 -20.58 38.86
C THR A 653 -21.60 -20.29 37.36
N TYR A 654 -20.83 -21.08 36.60
CA TYR A 654 -20.62 -20.90 35.18
C TYR A 654 -21.10 -22.07 34.31
N GLY A 655 -21.90 -23.00 34.87
CA GLY A 655 -22.41 -24.16 34.14
C GLY A 655 -23.30 -23.79 32.94
N HIS A 656 -24.04 -22.71 33.06
CA HIS A 656 -24.87 -22.19 31.97
C HIS A 656 -24.04 -21.74 30.73
N LEU A 657 -22.77 -21.47 30.89
CA LEU A 657 -21.84 -21.07 29.81
C LEU A 657 -21.16 -22.23 29.09
N LEU A 658 -20.82 -23.30 29.84
CA LEU A 658 -19.87 -24.32 29.38
C LEU A 658 -20.46 -25.74 29.38
N ASP A 659 -21.54 -26.02 30.16
CA ASP A 659 -22.10 -27.37 30.34
C ASP A 659 -23.45 -27.57 29.58
N GLN A 660 -23.52 -27.02 28.36
CA GLN A 660 -24.66 -27.19 27.49
C GLN A 660 -24.27 -27.69 26.12
N GLU A 661 -25.22 -28.11 25.30
CA GLU A 661 -25.00 -28.40 23.90
C GLU A 661 -24.79 -27.11 23.12
N THR A 662 -24.00 -27.18 22.05
CA THR A 662 -23.82 -26.02 21.18
C THR A 662 -25.16 -25.61 20.60
N THR A 663 -25.57 -24.39 20.93
CA THR A 663 -26.82 -23.82 20.44
C THR A 663 -26.71 -23.16 19.08
N ILE A 664 -25.46 -23.05 18.56
CA ILE A 664 -25.18 -22.40 17.28
C ILE A 664 -25.45 -23.35 16.15
N GLN A 665 -26.52 -23.11 15.41
CA GLN A 665 -26.78 -23.71 14.10
C GLN A 665 -26.14 -22.89 12.97
N ALA A 666 -25.05 -22.16 13.25
CA ALA A 666 -24.43 -21.34 12.26
C ALA A 666 -23.81 -22.25 11.19
N GLY A 667 -24.37 -22.24 10.01
CA GLY A 667 -23.77 -22.78 8.81
C GLY A 667 -22.39 -22.12 8.54
N ASP A 668 -22.17 -21.66 7.35
CA ASP A 668 -20.93 -20.95 6.99
C ASP A 668 -21.20 -19.43 6.85
N PRO A 669 -21.39 -18.67 7.97
CA PRO A 669 -21.74 -17.25 7.92
C PRO A 669 -20.64 -16.43 7.27
N PRO A 670 -20.97 -15.44 6.43
CA PRO A 670 -19.99 -14.54 5.85
C PRO A 670 -19.32 -13.65 6.90
N LEU A 671 -20.08 -13.27 7.92
CA LEU A 671 -19.60 -12.51 9.08
C LEU A 671 -20.12 -13.18 10.36
N LEU A 672 -19.18 -13.53 11.25
CA LEU A 672 -19.46 -14.08 12.56
C LEU A 672 -18.89 -13.16 13.62
N VAL A 673 -19.71 -12.71 14.54
CA VAL A 673 -19.29 -11.85 15.66
C VAL A 673 -19.54 -12.57 16.98
N PHE A 674 -18.48 -12.78 17.76
CA PHE A 674 -18.56 -13.20 19.14
C PHE A 674 -18.48 -11.96 20.04
N ASN A 675 -19.60 -11.53 20.58
CA ASN A 675 -19.62 -10.43 21.53
C ASN A 675 -19.47 -10.98 22.96
N THR A 676 -18.31 -10.74 23.54
CA THR A 676 -17.96 -11.24 24.89
C THR A 676 -18.09 -10.18 25.98
N ALA A 677 -18.80 -9.06 25.72
CA ALA A 677 -18.96 -7.97 26.68
C ALA A 677 -19.73 -8.38 27.94
N LYS A 678 -20.67 -9.33 27.82
CA LYS A 678 -21.46 -9.83 28.95
C LYS A 678 -20.80 -11.02 29.70
N VAL A 679 -19.68 -11.54 29.18
CA VAL A 679 -18.98 -12.66 29.82
C VAL A 679 -18.23 -12.16 31.05
N PRO A 680 -18.41 -12.79 32.23
CA PRO A 680 -17.68 -12.42 33.43
C PRO A 680 -16.16 -12.50 33.20
N GLU A 681 -15.39 -11.57 33.81
CA GLU A 681 -13.93 -11.44 33.57
C GLU A 681 -13.17 -12.73 33.94
N ASP A 682 -13.60 -13.43 35.00
CA ASP A 682 -12.96 -14.66 35.48
C ASP A 682 -12.93 -15.77 34.43
N VAL A 683 -14.00 -15.91 33.63
CA VAL A 683 -14.13 -16.96 32.60
C VAL A 683 -13.94 -16.43 31.18
N SER A 684 -13.77 -15.11 31.05
CA SER A 684 -13.67 -14.46 29.74
C SER A 684 -12.55 -15.04 28.89
N ALA A 685 -11.37 -15.31 29.44
CA ALA A 685 -10.24 -15.88 28.72
C ALA A 685 -10.56 -17.28 28.15
N ALA A 686 -11.30 -18.11 28.91
CA ALA A 686 -11.68 -19.46 28.49
C ALA A 686 -12.74 -19.40 27.38
N VAL A 687 -13.77 -18.55 27.51
CA VAL A 687 -14.80 -18.36 26.47
C VAL A 687 -14.19 -17.84 25.16
N VAL A 688 -13.28 -16.88 25.25
CA VAL A 688 -12.56 -16.39 24.09
C VAL A 688 -11.67 -17.48 23.47
N PHE A 689 -11.01 -18.30 24.27
CA PHE A 689 -10.21 -19.42 23.79
C PHE A 689 -11.05 -20.47 23.04
N ILE A 690 -12.28 -20.74 23.50
CA ILE A 690 -13.27 -21.59 22.80
C ILE A 690 -13.69 -20.96 21.46
N ALA A 691 -13.99 -19.67 21.46
CA ALA A 691 -14.35 -18.96 20.23
C ALA A 691 -13.20 -18.94 19.21
N LEU A 692 -11.94 -18.80 19.66
CA LEU A 692 -10.75 -18.84 18.81
C LEU A 692 -10.54 -20.25 18.20
N GLU A 693 -10.74 -21.31 18.97
CA GLU A 693 -10.64 -22.69 18.47
C GLU A 693 -11.74 -22.99 17.45
N HIS A 694 -12.97 -22.56 17.72
CA HIS A 694 -14.06 -22.65 16.76
C HIS A 694 -13.74 -21.90 15.45
N THR A 695 -13.17 -20.71 15.58
CA THR A 695 -12.73 -19.89 14.44
C THR A 695 -11.66 -20.58 13.64
N LEU A 696 -10.63 -21.14 14.28
CA LEU A 696 -9.53 -21.83 13.59
C LEU A 696 -10.03 -23.03 12.78
N ARG A 697 -10.90 -23.84 13.35
CA ARG A 697 -11.51 -24.98 12.64
C ARG A 697 -12.24 -24.50 11.37
N ARG A 698 -13.00 -23.43 11.45
CA ARG A 698 -13.70 -22.83 10.29
C ARG A 698 -12.71 -22.33 9.23
N VAL A 699 -11.64 -21.68 9.64
CA VAL A 699 -10.56 -21.22 8.74
C VAL A 699 -9.95 -22.40 7.99
N GLU A 700 -9.60 -23.50 8.69
CA GLU A 700 -9.02 -24.70 8.11
C GLU A 700 -10.01 -25.41 7.14
N GLU A 701 -11.28 -25.56 7.52
CA GLU A 701 -12.31 -26.12 6.66
C GLU A 701 -12.56 -25.28 5.40
N ARG A 702 -12.56 -23.95 5.55
CA ARG A 702 -12.73 -23.03 4.44
C ARG A 702 -11.54 -23.09 3.49
N HIS A 703 -10.34 -23.09 4.02
CA HIS A 703 -9.12 -23.20 3.24
C HIS A 703 -9.08 -24.51 2.44
N ALA A 704 -9.45 -25.64 3.07
CA ALA A 704 -9.56 -26.94 2.40
C ALA A 704 -10.57 -26.90 1.26
N ARG A 705 -11.77 -26.31 1.47
CA ARG A 705 -12.78 -26.14 0.42
C ARG A 705 -12.29 -25.26 -0.71
N HIS A 706 -11.56 -24.18 -0.40
CA HIS A 706 -10.98 -23.29 -1.41
C HIS A 706 -9.96 -24.03 -2.28
N LEU A 707 -9.04 -24.81 -1.68
CA LEU A 707 -8.08 -25.61 -2.40
C LEU A 707 -8.75 -26.67 -3.29
N GLN A 708 -9.85 -27.29 -2.83
CA GLN A 708 -10.65 -28.22 -3.63
C GLN A 708 -11.26 -27.56 -4.87
N ARG A 709 -11.80 -26.32 -4.74
CA ARG A 709 -12.30 -25.54 -5.88
C ARG A 709 -11.22 -25.24 -6.91
N LEU A 710 -10.04 -24.78 -6.45
CA LEU A 710 -8.91 -24.52 -7.35
C LEU A 710 -8.43 -25.80 -8.05
N ALA A 711 -8.38 -26.94 -7.33
CA ALA A 711 -8.04 -28.23 -7.90
C ALA A 711 -9.09 -28.74 -8.92
N ALA A 712 -10.35 -28.30 -8.79
CA ALA A 712 -11.41 -28.57 -9.77
C ALA A 712 -11.38 -27.65 -11.00
N GLY A 713 -10.42 -26.71 -11.07
CA GLY A 713 -10.22 -25.81 -12.20
C GLY A 713 -11.00 -24.49 -12.09
N GLU A 714 -11.57 -24.16 -10.93
CA GLU A 714 -12.15 -22.83 -10.72
C GLU A 714 -11.03 -21.78 -10.61
N GLU A 715 -11.23 -20.64 -11.26
CA GLU A 715 -10.30 -19.50 -11.13
C GLU A 715 -10.56 -18.73 -9.84
N GLN A 716 -9.47 -18.27 -9.22
CA GLN A 716 -9.55 -17.36 -8.08
C GLN A 716 -9.96 -15.96 -8.55
N ALA A 717 -11.01 -15.40 -7.94
CA ALA A 717 -11.54 -14.10 -8.34
C ALA A 717 -10.63 -12.93 -7.95
N GLY A 718 -9.84 -13.07 -6.89
CA GLY A 718 -8.92 -12.05 -6.39
C GLY A 718 -8.22 -12.48 -5.11
N PRO A 719 -7.38 -11.63 -4.49
CA PRO A 719 -6.56 -11.98 -3.33
C PRO A 719 -7.38 -12.33 -2.08
N PHE A 720 -8.62 -11.89 -1.99
CA PHE A 720 -9.52 -12.15 -0.86
C PHE A 720 -10.44 -13.35 -1.07
N ASP A 721 -10.53 -13.91 -2.28
CA ASP A 721 -11.38 -15.07 -2.56
C ASP A 721 -10.85 -16.32 -1.83
N GLY A 722 -11.68 -16.87 -0.98
CA GLY A 722 -11.35 -18.02 -0.14
C GLY A 722 -10.56 -17.67 1.14
N SER A 723 -10.23 -16.39 1.36
CA SER A 723 -9.55 -15.95 2.58
C SER A 723 -10.47 -15.89 3.79
N SER A 724 -9.87 -15.95 4.97
CA SER A 724 -10.55 -15.73 6.26
C SER A 724 -9.92 -14.53 6.96
N ILE A 725 -10.75 -13.69 7.57
CA ILE A 725 -10.32 -12.54 8.37
C ILE A 725 -10.70 -12.80 9.83
N VAL A 726 -9.76 -12.64 10.74
CA VAL A 726 -10.04 -12.73 12.18
C VAL A 726 -9.65 -11.42 12.83
N VAL A 727 -10.65 -10.74 13.39
CA VAL A 727 -10.47 -9.48 14.11
C VAL A 727 -10.50 -9.74 15.61
N LEU A 728 -9.46 -9.29 16.29
CA LEU A 728 -9.31 -9.41 17.75
C LEU A 728 -9.35 -8.01 18.35
N GLU A 729 -10.50 -7.64 18.92
CA GLU A 729 -10.64 -6.39 19.67
C GLU A 729 -9.95 -6.54 21.03
N GLU A 730 -9.24 -5.50 21.47
CA GLU A 730 -8.47 -5.48 22.71
C GLU A 730 -7.48 -6.67 22.82
N ILE A 731 -6.71 -6.88 21.75
CA ILE A 731 -5.80 -8.04 21.61
C ILE A 731 -4.86 -8.24 22.79
N TRP A 732 -4.51 -7.19 23.50
CA TRP A 732 -3.65 -7.24 24.67
C TRP A 732 -4.18 -8.15 25.79
N LYS A 733 -5.51 -8.20 25.99
CA LYS A 733 -6.13 -9.09 26.97
C LYS A 733 -5.87 -10.57 26.62
N LEU A 734 -5.74 -10.87 25.33
CA LEU A 734 -5.40 -12.21 24.85
C LEU A 734 -3.92 -12.51 25.04
N LEU A 735 -3.07 -11.52 24.87
CA LEU A 735 -1.62 -11.66 25.06
C LEU A 735 -1.22 -11.79 26.54
N ALA A 736 -2.06 -11.36 27.46
CA ALA A 736 -1.83 -11.46 28.90
C ALA A 736 -1.89 -12.92 29.40
N ARG A 737 -2.60 -13.82 28.71
CA ARG A 737 -2.76 -15.22 29.11
C ARG A 737 -1.94 -16.15 28.20
N PRO A 738 -1.17 -17.10 28.72
CA PRO A 738 -0.29 -17.96 27.93
C PRO A 738 -1.01 -18.70 26.80
N ALA A 739 -2.15 -19.33 27.06
CA ALA A 739 -2.86 -20.14 26.06
C ALA A 739 -3.38 -19.34 24.86
N THR A 740 -3.97 -18.17 25.13
CA THR A 740 -4.48 -17.28 24.06
C THR A 740 -3.32 -16.56 23.36
N ARG A 741 -2.27 -16.17 24.05
CA ARG A 741 -1.05 -15.62 23.49
C ARG A 741 -0.38 -16.59 22.51
N ASP A 742 -0.20 -17.85 22.93
CA ASP A 742 0.42 -18.88 22.09
C ASP A 742 -0.42 -19.12 20.84
N TRP A 743 -1.75 -19.12 20.95
CA TRP A 743 -2.65 -19.21 19.82
C TRP A 743 -2.44 -18.04 18.84
N VAL A 744 -2.49 -16.80 19.31
CA VAL A 744 -2.30 -15.60 18.48
C VAL A 744 -0.95 -15.65 17.77
N THR A 745 0.12 -15.99 18.50
CA THR A 745 1.47 -16.06 17.95
C THR A 745 1.61 -17.17 16.89
N GLU A 746 0.99 -18.32 17.12
CA GLU A 746 0.99 -19.44 16.17
C GLU A 746 0.21 -19.07 14.91
N GLN A 747 -0.99 -18.51 15.04
CA GLN A 747 -1.80 -18.13 13.87
C GLN A 747 -1.19 -16.95 13.10
N ALA A 748 -0.53 -16.01 13.74
CA ALA A 748 0.22 -14.96 13.09
C ALA A 748 1.30 -15.52 12.14
N ARG A 749 1.98 -16.61 12.53
CA ARG A 749 3.01 -17.27 11.70
C ARG A 749 2.43 -18.17 10.61
N ARG A 750 1.32 -18.87 10.90
CA ARG A 750 0.70 -19.83 9.98
C ARG A 750 -0.30 -19.20 9.03
N GLY A 751 -0.72 -17.96 9.27
CA GLY A 751 -1.83 -17.30 8.59
C GLY A 751 -1.71 -17.31 7.08
N ARG A 752 -0.51 -17.12 6.53
CA ARG A 752 -0.27 -17.15 5.09
C ARG A 752 -0.63 -18.50 4.44
N HIS A 753 -0.30 -19.60 5.10
CA HIS A 753 -0.60 -20.94 4.61
C HIS A 753 -2.09 -21.30 4.66
N LEU A 754 -2.85 -20.61 5.48
CA LEU A 754 -4.28 -20.84 5.69
C LEU A 754 -5.16 -19.79 4.98
N GLY A 755 -4.56 -18.83 4.27
CA GLY A 755 -5.29 -17.68 3.75
C GLY A 755 -5.98 -16.87 4.86
N LEU A 756 -5.36 -16.81 6.05
CA LEU A 756 -5.88 -16.14 7.23
C LEU A 756 -5.24 -14.77 7.39
N TRP A 757 -6.05 -13.74 7.37
CA TRP A 757 -5.66 -12.38 7.75
C TRP A 757 -6.06 -12.11 9.20
N LEU A 758 -5.08 -11.93 10.06
CA LEU A 758 -5.29 -11.59 11.46
C LEU A 758 -5.19 -10.08 11.66
N ILE A 759 -6.21 -9.47 12.28
CA ILE A 759 -6.24 -8.05 12.62
C ILE A 759 -6.33 -7.93 14.15
N GLY A 760 -5.28 -7.40 14.78
CA GLY A 760 -5.26 -7.10 16.20
C GLY A 760 -5.47 -5.63 16.47
N ILE A 761 -6.43 -5.29 17.34
CA ILE A 761 -6.76 -3.91 17.70
C ILE A 761 -6.39 -3.67 19.16
N SER A 762 -5.67 -2.57 19.43
CA SER A 762 -5.32 -2.18 20.81
C SER A 762 -5.50 -0.68 21.06
N GLN A 763 -5.84 -0.33 22.28
CA GLN A 763 -5.98 1.05 22.75
C GLN A 763 -4.84 1.47 23.71
N GLN A 764 -4.17 0.50 24.34
CA GLN A 764 -3.25 0.76 25.44
C GLN A 764 -1.79 0.46 25.07
N ARG A 765 -0.93 1.32 25.55
CA ARG A 765 0.53 1.30 25.43
C ARG A 765 1.19 0.13 26.16
N SER A 766 0.74 -0.12 27.42
CA SER A 766 1.30 -1.14 28.30
C SER A 766 1.34 -2.53 27.67
N ASP A 767 0.42 -2.74 26.73
CA ASP A 767 0.15 -4.01 26.09
C ASP A 767 1.25 -4.42 25.11
N LEU A 768 1.96 -3.41 24.55
CA LEU A 768 2.97 -3.59 23.51
C LEU A 768 4.40 -3.60 24.04
N LEU A 769 4.62 -3.08 25.24
CA LEU A 769 5.96 -2.97 25.81
C LEU A 769 6.43 -4.28 26.45
N GLY A 770 5.52 -5.22 26.69
CA GLY A 770 5.86 -6.57 27.15
C GLY A 770 6.48 -7.44 26.06
N PRO A 771 7.18 -8.52 26.44
CA PRO A 771 7.81 -9.44 25.45
C PRO A 771 6.83 -10.00 24.42
N ALA A 772 5.59 -10.25 24.83
CA ALA A 772 4.55 -10.79 23.96
C ALA A 772 4.04 -9.77 22.93
N GLY A 773 3.84 -8.52 23.34
CA GLY A 773 3.46 -7.44 22.44
C GLY A 773 4.55 -7.10 21.43
N LYS A 774 5.82 -7.11 21.87
CA LYS A 774 6.96 -6.92 20.98
C LYS A 774 7.04 -8.05 19.95
N ALA A 775 6.89 -9.30 20.36
CA ALA A 775 6.87 -10.44 19.43
C ALA A 775 5.72 -10.35 18.41
N LEU A 776 4.56 -9.80 18.80
CA LEU A 776 3.45 -9.56 17.88
C LEU A 776 3.81 -8.47 16.85
N LEU A 777 4.40 -7.36 17.30
CA LEU A 777 4.83 -6.27 16.42
C LEU A 777 5.92 -6.69 15.45
N ASP A 778 6.89 -7.47 15.91
CA ASP A 778 7.99 -8.00 15.09
C ASP A 778 7.46 -8.95 13.97
N ASN A 779 6.29 -9.56 14.17
CA ASN A 779 5.63 -10.40 13.18
C ASN A 779 4.57 -9.65 12.34
N ALA A 780 4.21 -8.40 12.71
CA ALA A 780 3.23 -7.63 11.97
C ALA A 780 3.84 -7.06 10.69
N THR A 781 3.29 -7.42 9.55
CA THR A 781 3.71 -6.86 8.25
C THR A 781 3.01 -5.54 7.93
N LEU A 782 1.86 -5.32 8.55
CA LEU A 782 1.09 -4.10 8.43
C LEU A 782 0.81 -3.53 9.83
N THR A 783 1.15 -2.26 10.03
CA THR A 783 0.82 -1.54 11.27
C THR A 783 0.12 -0.23 10.93
N LEU A 784 -1.05 -0.01 11.50
CA LEU A 784 -1.82 1.22 11.36
C LEU A 784 -1.82 1.96 12.69
N LEU A 785 -1.16 3.10 12.72
CA LEU A 785 -1.15 4.01 13.86
C LEU A 785 -2.12 5.16 13.56
N LEU A 786 -3.31 5.14 14.14
CA LEU A 786 -4.24 6.27 14.09
C LEU A 786 -3.87 7.28 15.19
N LYS A 787 -4.72 8.28 15.39
CA LYS A 787 -4.48 9.37 16.36
C LYS A 787 -4.00 8.87 17.73
N GLN A 788 -2.84 9.37 18.18
CA GLN A 788 -2.18 9.03 19.44
C GLN A 788 -2.01 10.26 20.35
N GLY A 789 -1.74 10.04 21.65
CA GLY A 789 -1.19 11.06 22.53
C GLY A 789 0.33 11.20 22.31
N ARG A 790 0.94 12.30 22.75
CA ARG A 790 2.40 12.53 22.57
C ARG A 790 3.24 11.46 23.24
N GLU A 791 2.90 11.09 24.46
CA GLU A 791 3.65 10.06 25.22
C GLU A 791 3.50 8.67 24.58
N GLU A 792 2.29 8.33 24.11
CA GLU A 792 2.02 7.10 23.40
C GLU A 792 2.80 7.04 22.09
N ALA A 793 2.77 8.12 21.31
CA ALA A 793 3.53 8.23 20.05
C ALA A 793 5.02 7.99 20.28
N LYS A 794 5.61 8.59 21.31
CA LYS A 794 7.02 8.40 21.66
C LYS A 794 7.36 6.93 21.96
N HIS A 795 6.52 6.25 22.74
CA HIS A 795 6.81 4.88 23.14
C HIS A 795 6.58 3.88 21.99
N ILE A 796 5.53 4.10 21.19
CA ILE A 796 5.29 3.31 19.98
C ILE A 796 6.45 3.49 19.00
N SER A 797 6.93 4.72 18.81
CA SER A 797 8.07 5.01 17.94
C SER A 797 9.34 4.30 18.42
N GLN A 798 9.59 4.26 19.73
CA GLN A 798 10.71 3.50 20.30
C GLN A 798 10.55 1.99 20.11
N ALA A 799 9.35 1.45 20.33
CA ALA A 799 9.07 0.01 20.15
C ALA A 799 9.23 -0.45 18.71
N LEU A 800 8.86 0.40 17.74
CA LEU A 800 8.93 0.13 16.30
C LEU A 800 10.22 0.66 15.66
N SER A 801 11.15 1.22 16.45
CA SER A 801 12.41 1.81 15.95
C SER A 801 12.17 2.86 14.87
N LEU A 802 11.19 3.77 15.08
CA LEU A 802 10.87 4.85 14.17
C LEU A 802 11.77 6.07 14.40
N SER A 803 11.96 6.87 13.35
CA SER A 803 12.74 8.12 13.41
C SER A 803 12.01 9.21 14.22
N GLU A 804 12.74 10.31 14.53
CA GLU A 804 12.12 11.47 15.17
C GLU A 804 11.09 12.14 14.25
N GLU A 805 11.33 12.16 12.96
CA GLU A 805 10.44 12.68 11.92
C GLU A 805 9.13 11.86 11.85
N GLU A 806 9.23 10.53 11.89
CA GLU A 806 8.07 9.63 11.95
C GLU A 806 7.25 9.85 13.25
N GLN A 807 7.92 9.98 14.39
CA GLN A 807 7.28 10.29 15.68
C GLN A 807 6.52 11.63 15.61
N GLU A 808 7.10 12.65 14.99
CA GLU A 808 6.45 13.94 14.80
C GLU A 808 5.20 13.83 13.92
N GLN A 809 5.27 13.10 12.82
CA GLN A 809 4.11 12.82 11.95
C GLN A 809 3.00 12.11 12.73
N ILE A 810 3.31 11.05 13.48
CA ILE A 810 2.34 10.30 14.29
C ILE A 810 1.68 11.21 15.35
N THR A 811 2.44 12.12 15.95
CA THR A 811 1.92 13.07 16.95
C THR A 811 0.94 14.07 16.34
N ARG A 812 1.09 14.40 15.06
CA ARG A 812 0.23 15.35 14.33
C ARG A 812 -1.05 14.72 13.76
N LEU A 813 -1.19 13.39 13.78
CA LEU A 813 -2.36 12.71 13.25
C LEU A 813 -3.65 13.24 13.87
N SER A 814 -4.61 13.53 13.02
CA SER A 814 -5.91 14.10 13.39
C SER A 814 -7.06 13.21 12.94
N THR A 815 -8.20 13.39 13.57
CA THR A 815 -9.44 12.70 13.20
C THR A 815 -10.58 13.69 13.33
N SER A 816 -11.40 13.78 12.31
CA SER A 816 -12.65 14.55 12.30
C SER A 816 -13.81 13.56 12.13
N LYS A 817 -14.68 13.50 13.14
CA LYS A 817 -15.82 12.59 13.18
C LYS A 817 -16.70 12.77 11.94
N GLY A 818 -17.02 11.70 11.24
CA GLY A 818 -17.83 11.72 10.02
C GLY A 818 -17.16 12.28 8.77
N ARG A 819 -15.91 12.76 8.84
CA ARG A 819 -15.19 13.35 7.69
C ARG A 819 -13.96 12.57 7.28
N TYR A 820 -13.02 12.38 8.19
CA TYR A 820 -11.79 11.63 7.90
C TYR A 820 -11.10 11.16 9.19
N ALA A 821 -10.24 10.17 9.04
CA ALA A 821 -9.22 9.81 10.01
C ALA A 821 -7.86 9.84 9.32
N GLN A 822 -6.81 10.32 10.00
CA GLN A 822 -5.44 10.15 9.53
C GLN A 822 -4.80 8.98 10.24
N ALA A 823 -4.06 8.18 9.49
CA ALA A 823 -3.27 7.07 9.99
C ALA A 823 -1.83 7.18 9.50
N TYR A 824 -0.91 6.66 10.27
CA TYR A 824 0.44 6.35 9.81
C TYR A 824 0.50 4.86 9.52
N LEU A 825 0.72 4.53 8.23
CA LEU A 825 0.83 3.14 7.76
C LEU A 825 2.30 2.74 7.74
N ILE A 826 2.61 1.60 8.36
CA ILE A 826 3.85 0.87 8.18
C ILE A 826 3.50 -0.38 7.37
N ASN A 827 4.01 -0.47 6.16
CA ASN A 827 3.84 -1.60 5.26
C ASN A 827 5.23 -2.17 4.94
N GLY A 828 5.56 -3.28 5.56
CA GLY A 828 6.90 -3.86 5.49
C GLY A 828 7.40 -4.17 4.09
N ALA A 829 6.48 -4.40 3.14
CA ALA A 829 6.83 -4.75 1.75
C ALA A 829 6.97 -3.52 0.83
N VAL A 830 6.35 -2.39 1.18
CA VAL A 830 6.24 -1.23 0.27
C VAL A 830 6.89 0.01 0.84
N GLY A 831 6.62 0.35 2.11
CA GLY A 831 7.13 1.56 2.71
C GLY A 831 6.28 2.05 3.89
N ARG A 832 6.52 3.30 4.28
CA ARG A 832 5.88 3.91 5.44
C ARG A 832 5.42 5.32 5.08
N GLY A 833 4.30 5.76 5.66
CA GLY A 833 3.82 7.11 5.41
C GLY A 833 2.46 7.41 6.02
N GLN A 834 2.06 8.65 5.91
CA GLN A 834 0.78 9.12 6.39
C GLN A 834 -0.30 8.89 5.32
N VAL A 835 -1.47 8.44 5.77
CA VAL A 835 -2.66 8.16 4.94
C VAL A 835 -3.85 8.90 5.51
N ALA A 836 -4.56 9.65 4.67
CA ALA A 836 -5.87 10.20 4.98
C ALA A 836 -6.94 9.17 4.59
N ILE A 837 -7.69 8.69 5.57
CA ILE A 837 -8.79 7.73 5.40
C ILE A 837 -10.08 8.53 5.35
N PRO A 838 -10.69 8.74 4.19
CA PRO A 838 -11.94 9.49 4.09
C PRO A 838 -13.09 8.69 4.73
N ALA A 839 -13.99 9.37 5.39
CA ALA A 839 -15.16 8.72 5.95
C ALA A 839 -16.14 8.35 4.81
N ASN A 840 -16.55 7.10 4.78
CA ASN A 840 -17.70 6.66 4.04
C ASN A 840 -18.94 6.86 4.93
N PRO A 841 -19.96 7.64 4.56
CA PRO A 841 -21.12 7.92 5.41
C PRO A 841 -21.81 6.65 5.90
N HIS A 842 -21.98 5.64 5.05
CA HIS A 842 -22.59 4.38 5.43
C HIS A 842 -21.75 3.62 6.46
N VAL A 843 -20.41 3.55 6.25
CA VAL A 843 -19.47 2.91 7.19
C VAL A 843 -19.43 3.67 8.53
N TYR A 844 -19.56 4.99 8.51
CA TYR A 844 -19.69 5.79 9.72
C TYR A 844 -20.90 5.33 10.56
N TRP A 845 -22.08 5.25 9.94
CA TRP A 845 -23.29 4.82 10.63
C TRP A 845 -23.27 3.36 11.06
N LEU A 846 -22.52 2.50 10.36
CA LEU A 846 -22.29 1.11 10.78
C LEU A 846 -21.42 1.02 12.05
N SER A 847 -20.45 1.89 12.17
CA SER A 847 -19.39 1.80 13.19
C SER A 847 -19.58 2.71 14.40
N THR A 848 -20.49 3.69 14.32
CA THR A 848 -20.69 4.65 15.41
C THR A 848 -21.26 3.99 16.66
N SER A 849 -20.73 4.40 17.81
CA SER A 849 -21.14 3.94 19.14
C SER A 849 -21.47 5.10 20.08
N ASP A 850 -21.67 6.31 19.52
CA ASP A 850 -22.00 7.50 20.32
C ASP A 850 -23.41 7.35 20.92
N PRO A 851 -23.54 7.14 22.25
CA PRO A 851 -24.83 6.84 22.85
C PRO A 851 -25.73 8.08 22.98
N GLN A 852 -25.14 9.28 22.88
CA GLN A 852 -25.89 10.53 23.10
C GLN A 852 -26.44 11.11 21.79
N HIS A 853 -25.71 10.98 20.69
CA HIS A 853 -26.07 11.63 19.44
C HIS A 853 -26.45 10.62 18.35
N ASP A 854 -25.60 9.65 18.05
CA ASP A 854 -25.74 8.83 16.85
C ASP A 854 -26.66 7.60 17.08
N LEU A 855 -26.52 6.91 18.21
CA LEU A 855 -27.36 5.72 18.48
C LEU A 855 -28.85 6.04 18.53
N PRO A 856 -29.33 7.16 19.13
CA PRO A 856 -30.74 7.52 19.07
C PRO A 856 -31.25 7.73 17.64
N LEU A 857 -30.44 8.41 16.79
CA LEU A 857 -30.79 8.62 15.38
C LEU A 857 -30.87 7.31 14.62
N ARG A 858 -29.94 6.39 14.85
CA ARG A 858 -29.93 5.07 14.26
C ARG A 858 -31.16 4.25 14.68
N HIS A 859 -31.51 4.26 15.97
CA HIS A 859 -32.71 3.60 16.47
C HIS A 859 -33.99 4.19 15.85
N GLN A 860 -34.08 5.51 15.74
CA GLN A 860 -35.20 6.18 15.09
C GLN A 860 -35.32 5.78 13.60
N ALA A 861 -34.19 5.75 12.87
CA ALA A 861 -34.17 5.33 11.47
C ALA A 861 -34.63 3.87 11.30
N LEU A 862 -34.14 2.96 12.14
CA LEU A 862 -34.53 1.56 12.17
C LEU A 862 -36.02 1.40 12.48
N HIS A 863 -36.54 2.16 13.44
CA HIS A 863 -37.94 2.17 13.75
C HIS A 863 -38.80 2.67 12.58
N THR A 864 -38.36 3.75 11.92
CA THR A 864 -39.04 4.32 10.75
C THR A 864 -39.03 3.35 9.56
N ALA A 865 -37.94 2.61 9.38
CA ALA A 865 -37.82 1.57 8.37
C ALA A 865 -38.63 0.27 8.69
N GLY A 866 -39.29 0.21 9.84
CA GLY A 866 -40.13 -0.92 10.23
C GLY A 866 -39.37 -2.16 10.73
N HIS A 867 -38.09 -2.01 11.12
CA HIS A 867 -37.24 -3.12 11.62
C HIS A 867 -37.90 -3.90 12.77
N HIS A 868 -38.66 -3.24 13.64
CA HIS A 868 -39.36 -3.84 14.78
C HIS A 868 -40.58 -4.69 14.36
N HIS A 869 -41.04 -4.60 13.11
CA HIS A 869 -42.10 -5.44 12.54
C HIS A 869 -41.54 -6.57 11.68
N ALA A 870 -40.25 -6.60 11.41
CA ALA A 870 -39.62 -7.59 10.57
C ALA A 870 -39.62 -8.97 11.27
N THR A 871 -40.12 -9.98 10.60
CA THR A 871 -40.26 -11.36 11.12
C THR A 871 -39.23 -12.32 10.54
N THR A 872 -38.65 -11.95 9.42
CA THR A 872 -37.62 -12.75 8.73
C THR A 872 -36.28 -12.01 8.66
N GLU A 873 -35.18 -12.75 8.54
CA GLU A 873 -33.83 -12.14 8.33
C GLU A 873 -33.81 -11.23 7.11
N HIS A 874 -34.55 -11.59 6.06
CA HIS A 874 -34.64 -10.76 4.84
C HIS A 874 -35.30 -9.41 5.12
N GLU A 875 -36.45 -9.41 5.82
CA GLU A 875 -37.15 -8.18 6.21
C GLU A 875 -36.30 -7.32 7.13
N GLN A 876 -35.60 -7.94 8.09
CA GLN A 876 -34.68 -7.24 8.97
C GLN A 876 -33.54 -6.58 8.19
N SER A 877 -32.86 -7.32 7.29
CA SER A 877 -31.81 -6.81 6.42
C SER A 877 -32.34 -5.67 5.55
N ALA A 878 -33.49 -5.81 4.92
CA ALA A 878 -34.07 -4.76 4.08
C ALA A 878 -34.37 -3.48 4.87
N ALA A 879 -34.91 -3.58 6.08
CA ALA A 879 -35.17 -2.44 6.96
C ALA A 879 -33.84 -1.79 7.42
N CYS A 880 -32.80 -2.59 7.73
CA CYS A 880 -31.49 -2.09 8.09
C CYS A 880 -30.85 -1.30 6.93
N TRP A 881 -30.93 -1.80 5.69
CA TRP A 881 -30.46 -1.09 4.52
C TRP A 881 -31.18 0.23 4.30
N GLN A 882 -32.52 0.22 4.40
CA GLN A 882 -33.31 1.45 4.27
C GLN A 882 -32.96 2.49 5.32
N ALA A 883 -32.77 2.07 6.58
CA ALA A 883 -32.35 2.96 7.66
C ALA A 883 -30.95 3.53 7.41
N LEU A 884 -30.03 2.70 6.94
CA LEU A 884 -28.64 3.08 6.66
C LEU A 884 -28.55 4.10 5.52
N ASP A 885 -29.29 3.89 4.44
CA ASP A 885 -29.36 4.80 3.29
C ASP A 885 -29.94 6.17 3.73
N ALA A 886 -31.04 6.15 4.49
CA ALA A 886 -31.66 7.38 5.00
C ALA A 886 -30.71 8.20 5.92
N LEU A 887 -29.94 7.51 6.76
CA LEU A 887 -28.96 8.13 7.63
C LEU A 887 -27.77 8.70 6.84
N ALA A 888 -27.31 8.00 5.83
CA ALA A 888 -26.19 8.42 5.00
C ALA A 888 -26.55 9.64 4.12
N ASP A 889 -27.77 9.66 3.56
CA ASP A 889 -28.28 10.74 2.73
C ASP A 889 -28.65 12.00 3.55
N GLY A 890 -29.18 11.81 4.78
CA GLY A 890 -29.53 12.90 5.70
C GLY A 890 -28.33 13.57 6.41
N GLY A 891 -27.14 12.97 6.31
CA GLY A 891 -25.91 13.40 7.01
C GLY A 891 -25.15 14.56 6.36
N GLY A 892 -25.74 15.33 5.46
CA GLY A 892 -25.06 16.50 4.83
C GLY A 892 -24.78 17.68 5.76
N GLU A 893 -25.15 17.63 7.05
CA GLU A 893 -24.93 18.69 8.06
C GLU A 893 -24.36 18.16 9.40
N VAL A 894 -23.40 17.22 9.37
CA VAL A 894 -22.68 16.82 10.60
C VAL A 894 -21.24 17.36 10.58
#